data_402eb017aa27a4dd699cb35b10fe8422
#
_entry.id   402eb017aa27a4dd699cb35b10fe8422
#
_cell.length_a   1.000
_cell.length_b   1.000
_cell.length_c   1.000
_cell.angle_alpha   90.00
_cell.angle_beta   90.00
_cell.angle_gamma   90.00
#
_symmetry.space_group_name_H-M   'P 1'
#
loop_
_entity.id
_entity.type
_entity.pdbx_description
1 polymer ?
#
loop_
_entity_poly.entity_id
_entity_poly.type
_entity_poly.pdbx_seq_one_letter_code
_entity_poly.pdbx_strand_id
1 'polypeptide(L)'
;NNTNNRLHYKTPSGQDANDLDLRVKVQPFAISVDGSDGVTIQGIDFFGTTVNFNNCDGCSFTNATLEYPSTSKRGLGIAGESEDDRWMTRFYRSTNSFVDNISITNTDGGAIEFHGSGGQSHNNTINNSYFHAIDWSAADQKGLMTTIYEGGRDMYFTNNSVHLTGASSVLSIGDAPKVFYNEVWDVGYLQTDGAVVQVMQGEAPGAEIAYNWIHDVIKYGARFDAPIGQAGEGRNGTMHHNVIWNAAGGLMVKGDYHDIHNNTVFNSTGKNDIIFLTDGGINNKNSTLHRNAVDSVADHRSDDVFANPLPNGSHWSNWNGYVQGYDDMFEARNQISCAIYDNGSLYCWGRNDHGQLGLGYTSGREEVPQYVDLGTGRTITSLGIDDSGAEGWTPNSHACAVLDNGDLVCWGANGDGQLGIGNTSTNGVWEPTTVNVGSGLTAISVATGNSATCALLSDHSVKCWGKNNLGQLGLGNSSSNDVLTPHTVTFNGASTPLSVHAGRNEFCAQLDNGSAACWGQNADGQFGLGNTTSQTSPIALTLPTGRTIASMSMAKDFICITLDNGSVVCAGRNTEFQIGQGTISAAELSWKYVIGLDMIAHSVELGQDVGCAHLVNGSMACWGEDVWGLFGNSTTSYTLRVASTATQYANFGNGRTAASISLNYRHACAVLDNGDLTCWGRNHKAQLGLGNITQQFMPVVVSNVSSIRQVQIHEMLEDPANADFRPTWGSPLHQLGAGAYDAGDADPWTAGVSWTYSPMSDPISGCMDSIAINYNSNAIFGDGSCTYTTLSSSSSTLSLEMNTAMTPYTLTYSTPFLADDKQTAASSGSVGAG
;
A
#
# COMPACT_ATOMS: atom_id res chain seq x y z
N ASN A 1 -8.42 8.57 51.88
CA ASN A 1 -9.32 8.47 53.03
C ASN A 1 -9.55 9.89 53.55
N ASN A 2 -10.65 10.49 53.11
CA ASN A 2 -11.02 11.89 53.45
C ASN A 2 -11.19 12.17 54.94
N THR A 3 -11.27 11.17 55.79
CA THR A 3 -11.55 11.31 57.23
C THR A 3 -10.29 11.61 58.05
N ASN A 4 -9.11 11.32 57.56
CA ASN A 4 -7.88 11.43 58.32
C ASN A 4 -6.72 12.15 57.62
N ASN A 5 -6.96 12.71 56.44
CA ASN A 5 -5.92 13.36 55.61
C ASN A 5 -4.65 12.52 55.43
N ARG A 6 -4.84 11.20 55.27
CA ARG A 6 -3.76 10.23 55.11
C ARG A 6 -3.83 9.56 53.73
N LEU A 7 -2.73 9.54 53.05
CA LEU A 7 -2.49 8.72 51.86
C LEU A 7 -2.12 7.31 52.34
N HIS A 8 -2.81 6.31 51.84
CA HIS A 8 -2.50 4.91 52.05
C HIS A 8 -2.03 4.27 50.77
N TYR A 9 -0.83 3.78 50.77
CA TYR A 9 -0.22 3.09 49.66
C TYR A 9 0.06 1.63 49.99
N LYS A 10 -0.29 0.73 49.11
CA LYS A 10 0.04 -0.69 49.25
C LYS A 10 1.30 -0.97 48.42
N THR A 11 2.36 -1.36 49.10
CA THR A 11 3.62 -1.74 48.41
C THR A 11 3.38 -2.95 47.52
N PRO A 12 4.07 -3.04 46.37
CA PRO A 12 4.14 -4.27 45.60
C PRO A 12 4.64 -5.44 46.43
N SER A 13 4.15 -6.65 46.14
CA SER A 13 4.52 -7.85 46.91
C SER A 13 6.02 -8.08 46.88
N GLY A 14 6.68 -8.11 48.08
CA GLY A 14 8.08 -8.38 48.22
C GLY A 14 9.00 -7.15 48.25
N GLN A 15 8.44 -5.93 48.17
CA GLN A 15 9.21 -4.68 48.28
C GLN A 15 9.05 -4.07 49.65
N ASP A 16 10.17 -3.60 50.18
CA ASP A 16 10.16 -2.84 51.45
C ASP A 16 9.72 -1.42 51.11
N ALA A 17 8.73 -0.90 51.87
CA ALA A 17 8.27 0.42 51.83
C ALA A 17 9.41 1.46 51.90
N ASN A 18 10.56 1.16 52.47
CA ASN A 18 11.70 2.06 52.60
C ASN A 18 12.51 2.26 51.30
N ASP A 19 12.35 1.42 50.35
CA ASP A 19 13.13 1.44 49.11
C ASP A 19 12.39 2.15 47.94
N LEU A 20 11.26 2.86 48.20
CA LEU A 20 10.41 3.40 47.17
C LEU A 20 10.44 4.94 47.18
N ASP A 21 10.57 5.62 46.07
CA ASP A 21 10.37 7.07 45.95
C ASP A 21 8.86 7.34 45.68
N LEU A 22 8.20 8.01 46.62
CA LEU A 22 6.80 8.39 46.46
C LEU A 22 6.71 9.89 46.16
N ARG A 23 6.24 10.25 44.98
CA ARG A 23 6.00 11.60 44.56
C ARG A 23 4.50 11.85 44.38
N VAL A 24 4.01 12.98 44.83
CA VAL A 24 2.59 13.29 44.77
C VAL A 24 2.39 14.60 44.00
N LYS A 25 1.53 14.53 42.98
CA LYS A 25 1.11 15.71 42.24
C LYS A 25 0.17 16.56 43.17
N VAL A 26 0.56 17.78 43.47
CA VAL A 26 -0.17 18.66 44.39
C VAL A 26 -0.91 19.79 43.69
N GLN A 27 -0.57 20.08 42.46
CA GLN A 27 -1.26 21.10 41.65
C GLN A 27 -1.29 20.69 40.19
N PRO A 28 -2.31 21.09 39.44
CA PRO A 28 -2.47 20.72 38.06
C PRO A 28 -1.40 21.35 37.16
N PHE A 29 -1.07 22.60 37.38
CA PHE A 29 -0.15 23.36 36.54
C PHE A 29 0.98 23.96 37.37
N ALA A 30 2.21 23.84 36.93
CA ALA A 30 3.36 24.50 37.53
C ALA A 30 3.43 25.95 37.06
N ILE A 31 3.07 26.21 35.82
CA ILE A 31 3.03 27.54 35.23
C ILE A 31 1.67 27.74 34.57
N SER A 32 1.03 28.87 34.87
CA SER A 32 -0.19 29.31 34.20
C SER A 32 0.01 30.70 33.61
N VAL A 33 -0.22 30.80 32.30
CA VAL A 33 -0.24 32.08 31.56
C VAL A 33 -1.69 32.40 31.28
N ASP A 34 -2.15 33.59 31.69
CA ASP A 34 -3.55 34.00 31.50
C ASP A 34 -3.63 35.42 30.93
N GLY A 35 -4.25 35.54 29.75
CA GLY A 35 -4.48 36.80 29.04
C GLY A 35 -3.19 37.55 28.67
N SER A 36 -2.11 36.84 28.39
CA SER A 36 -0.83 37.43 28.01
C SER A 36 -0.34 36.85 26.70
N ASP A 37 -0.09 37.70 25.72
CA ASP A 37 0.34 37.34 24.39
C ASP A 37 1.86 37.21 24.28
N GLY A 38 2.32 36.36 23.33
CA GLY A 38 3.73 36.20 22.98
C GLY A 38 4.60 35.62 24.09
N VAL A 39 4.03 34.93 25.07
CA VAL A 39 4.79 34.33 26.17
C VAL A 39 5.48 33.06 25.69
N THR A 40 6.78 32.94 25.97
CA THR A 40 7.57 31.73 25.67
C THR A 40 7.96 31.04 26.97
N ILE A 41 7.64 29.74 27.06
CA ILE A 41 8.20 28.80 28.05
C ILE A 41 9.13 27.89 27.33
N GLN A 42 10.41 27.85 27.72
CA GLN A 42 11.43 27.12 26.99
C GLN A 42 12.48 26.47 27.92
N GLY A 43 12.91 25.26 27.58
CA GLY A 43 14.05 24.61 28.23
C GLY A 43 13.78 24.22 29.68
N ILE A 44 12.55 23.79 30.00
CA ILE A 44 12.14 23.43 31.38
C ILE A 44 11.65 21.99 31.37
N ASP A 45 12.17 21.19 32.28
CA ASP A 45 11.71 19.83 32.53
C ASP A 45 10.65 19.81 33.65
N PHE A 46 9.55 19.14 33.39
CA PHE A 46 8.42 19.03 34.30
C PHE A 46 8.26 17.58 34.78
N PHE A 47 8.11 17.39 36.06
CA PHE A 47 7.78 16.10 36.64
C PHE A 47 6.49 16.16 37.45
N GLY A 48 5.51 15.36 37.13
CA GLY A 48 4.23 15.30 37.85
C GLY A 48 3.36 16.55 37.71
N THR A 49 3.68 17.45 36.78
CA THR A 49 2.96 18.73 36.57
C THR A 49 3.14 19.18 35.13
N THR A 50 2.42 20.22 34.71
CA THR A 50 2.48 20.74 33.35
C THR A 50 2.21 22.25 33.31
N VAL A 51 1.92 22.78 32.12
CA VAL A 51 1.68 24.17 31.83
C VAL A 51 0.25 24.42 31.37
N ASN A 52 -0.29 25.61 31.63
CA ASN A 52 -1.56 26.09 31.12
C ASN A 52 -1.38 27.48 30.47
N PHE A 53 -1.80 27.56 29.22
CA PHE A 53 -1.94 28.83 28.50
C PHE A 53 -3.43 29.11 28.32
N ASN A 54 -3.90 30.26 28.79
CA ASN A 54 -5.29 30.66 28.72
C ASN A 54 -5.40 32.03 28.06
N ASN A 55 -6.23 32.18 27.01
CA ASN A 55 -6.40 33.41 26.24
C ASN A 55 -5.05 34.01 25.79
N CYS A 56 -4.26 33.24 25.09
CA CYS A 56 -2.93 33.64 24.66
C CYS A 56 -2.83 33.65 23.13
N ASP A 57 -2.34 34.74 22.57
CA ASP A 57 -2.02 34.86 21.15
C ASP A 57 -0.49 34.82 20.93
N GLY A 58 -0.03 33.99 20.03
CA GLY A 58 1.39 33.82 19.68
C GLY A 58 2.27 33.26 20.80
N CYS A 59 1.72 32.48 21.71
CA CYS A 59 2.51 31.86 22.77
C CYS A 59 3.29 30.63 22.29
N SER A 60 4.41 30.34 22.96
CA SER A 60 5.23 29.17 22.60
C SER A 60 5.66 28.34 23.81
N PHE A 61 5.71 27.03 23.60
CA PHE A 61 6.20 26.04 24.56
C PHE A 61 7.19 25.10 23.85
N THR A 62 8.48 25.25 24.20
CA THR A 62 9.52 24.62 23.39
C THR A 62 10.66 24.03 24.22
N ASN A 63 11.32 23.01 23.67
CA ASN A 63 12.49 22.36 24.26
C ASN A 63 12.22 21.93 25.72
N ALA A 64 11.17 21.16 25.95
CA ALA A 64 10.73 20.79 27.29
C ALA A 64 10.47 19.27 27.37
N THR A 65 10.74 18.69 28.53
CA THR A 65 10.33 17.33 28.84
C THR A 65 9.26 17.34 29.93
N LEU A 66 8.23 16.51 29.74
CA LEU A 66 7.14 16.39 30.69
C LEU A 66 6.96 14.89 31.02
N GLU A 67 7.30 14.50 32.22
CA GLU A 67 7.09 13.15 32.74
C GLU A 67 5.94 13.16 33.76
N TYR A 68 4.94 12.31 33.55
CA TYR A 68 3.68 12.26 34.32
C TYR A 68 2.93 13.61 34.37
N PRO A 69 2.79 14.37 33.28
CA PRO A 69 2.26 15.73 33.33
C PRO A 69 0.75 15.78 33.61
N SER A 70 0.03 14.74 33.17
CA SER A 70 -1.42 14.69 33.33
C SER A 70 -1.88 13.53 34.21
N THR A 71 -3.04 13.69 34.82
CA THR A 71 -3.72 12.62 35.55
C THR A 71 -5.18 12.60 35.15
N SER A 72 -5.75 11.40 35.06
CA SER A 72 -7.19 11.24 34.90
C SER A 72 -7.85 11.17 36.29
N LYS A 73 -8.85 12.00 36.55
CA LYS A 73 -9.70 11.84 37.74
C LYS A 73 -10.52 10.56 37.73
N ARG A 74 -10.61 9.90 36.60
CA ARG A 74 -11.40 8.68 36.39
C ARG A 74 -10.87 7.48 37.13
N GLY A 75 -9.57 7.37 37.33
CA GLY A 75 -8.96 6.38 38.24
C GLY A 75 -9.45 6.49 39.67
N LEU A 76 -10.15 7.57 40.00
CA LEU A 76 -10.79 7.78 41.31
C LEU A 76 -12.27 7.40 41.33
N GLY A 77 -12.83 6.82 40.27
CA GLY A 77 -14.24 6.40 40.20
C GLY A 77 -15.25 7.55 40.11
N ILE A 78 -14.82 8.73 39.66
CA ILE A 78 -15.70 9.88 39.45
C ILE A 78 -16.19 9.82 38.00
N ALA A 79 -17.35 9.23 37.78
CA ALA A 79 -17.99 9.20 36.47
C ALA A 79 -18.62 10.54 36.11
N GLY A 80 -18.41 11.01 34.86
CA GLY A 80 -19.16 12.11 34.26
C GLY A 80 -18.52 13.49 34.40
N GLU A 81 -17.21 13.55 34.37
CA GLU A 81 -16.50 14.85 34.36
C GLU A 81 -16.76 15.67 33.07
N SER A 82 -16.84 17.00 33.27
CA SER A 82 -16.86 17.97 32.19
C SER A 82 -15.47 18.06 31.55
N GLU A 83 -15.41 18.53 30.31
CA GLU A 83 -14.15 18.78 29.58
C GLU A 83 -13.23 19.74 30.34
N ASP A 84 -13.78 20.61 31.20
CA ASP A 84 -13.05 21.59 32.03
C ASP A 84 -12.18 20.95 33.13
N ASP A 85 -12.36 19.69 33.44
CA ASP A 85 -11.68 18.99 34.51
C ASP A 85 -10.45 18.16 34.09
N ARG A 86 -10.02 18.25 32.85
CA ARG A 86 -8.85 17.53 32.32
C ARG A 86 -7.58 18.26 32.76
N TRP A 87 -6.69 17.57 33.44
CA TRP A 87 -5.41 18.13 33.91
C TRP A 87 -4.27 17.63 33.02
N MET A 88 -4.22 18.12 31.80
CA MET A 88 -3.16 17.88 30.83
C MET A 88 -2.50 19.20 30.41
N THR A 89 -1.45 19.14 29.62
CA THR A 89 -0.88 20.33 28.99
C THR A 89 -1.97 21.05 28.19
N ARG A 90 -2.18 22.34 28.45
CA ARG A 90 -3.40 22.98 27.98
C ARG A 90 -3.13 24.33 27.33
N PHE A 91 -3.77 24.54 26.18
CA PHE A 91 -3.89 25.79 25.47
C PHE A 91 -5.39 26.14 25.32
N TYR A 92 -5.91 26.93 26.19
CA TYR A 92 -7.34 27.28 26.18
C TYR A 92 -7.56 28.63 25.52
N ARG A 93 -8.39 28.68 24.48
CA ARG A 93 -8.64 29.90 23.68
C ARG A 93 -7.35 30.57 23.20
N SER A 94 -6.39 29.75 22.81
CA SER A 94 -5.09 30.21 22.36
C SER A 94 -5.03 30.17 20.85
N THR A 95 -4.40 31.19 20.26
CA THR A 95 -4.29 31.37 18.83
C THR A 95 -2.84 31.54 18.42
N ASN A 96 -2.48 31.14 17.20
CA ASN A 96 -1.14 31.28 16.65
C ASN A 96 -0.03 30.73 17.58
N SER A 97 -0.39 29.75 18.43
CA SER A 97 0.53 29.21 19.43
C SER A 97 1.35 28.08 18.85
N PHE A 98 2.57 27.95 19.36
CA PHE A 98 3.57 27.05 18.83
C PHE A 98 4.15 26.15 19.92
N VAL A 99 4.02 24.85 19.73
CA VAL A 99 4.62 23.81 20.56
C VAL A 99 5.66 23.10 19.71
N ASP A 100 6.91 23.05 20.17
CA ASP A 100 8.00 22.50 19.38
C ASP A 100 9.05 21.82 20.24
N ASN A 101 9.53 20.67 19.77
CA ASN A 101 10.59 19.91 20.42
C ASN A 101 10.28 19.65 21.91
N ILE A 102 9.09 19.15 22.20
CA ILE A 102 8.74 18.68 23.55
C ILE A 102 8.61 17.17 23.59
N SER A 103 8.86 16.60 24.77
CA SER A 103 8.57 15.19 25.05
C SER A 103 7.53 15.09 26.15
N ILE A 104 6.43 14.40 25.91
CA ILE A 104 5.40 14.08 26.91
C ILE A 104 5.35 12.58 27.09
N THR A 105 5.58 12.12 28.32
CA THR A 105 5.65 10.70 28.60
C THR A 105 4.90 10.29 29.85
N ASN A 106 4.44 9.04 29.89
CA ASN A 106 3.85 8.38 31.05
C ASN A 106 2.63 9.14 31.60
N THR A 107 1.64 9.42 30.76
CA THR A 107 0.41 10.09 31.21
C THR A 107 -0.70 9.09 31.50
N ASP A 108 -1.52 9.38 32.49
CA ASP A 108 -2.72 8.65 32.85
C ASP A 108 -3.95 9.09 32.01
N GLY A 109 -3.95 10.31 31.50
CA GLY A 109 -4.92 10.88 30.57
C GLY A 109 -4.26 11.35 29.28
N GLY A 110 -4.96 12.20 28.50
CA GLY A 110 -4.41 12.78 27.28
C GLY A 110 -3.15 13.60 27.49
N ALA A 111 -2.40 13.80 26.44
CA ALA A 111 -1.11 14.48 26.50
C ALA A 111 -1.26 16.01 26.49
N ILE A 112 -1.96 16.54 25.48
CA ILE A 112 -2.11 17.98 25.25
C ILE A 112 -3.47 18.29 24.64
N GLU A 113 -4.04 19.43 25.04
CA GLU A 113 -5.28 19.93 24.46
C GLU A 113 -5.18 21.40 24.03
N PHE A 114 -5.77 21.68 22.88
CA PHE A 114 -6.10 23.02 22.43
C PHE A 114 -7.62 23.14 22.42
N HIS A 115 -8.18 23.92 23.31
CA HIS A 115 -9.62 24.00 23.52
C HIS A 115 -10.15 25.41 23.52
N GLY A 116 -11.32 25.61 22.92
CA GLY A 116 -12.03 26.87 22.93
C GLY A 116 -13.32 26.78 22.14
N SER A 117 -14.47 26.99 22.74
CA SER A 117 -15.75 26.93 22.07
C SER A 117 -15.89 27.95 20.93
N GLY A 118 -16.44 27.50 19.78
CA GLY A 118 -16.82 28.40 18.67
C GLY A 118 -15.64 29.01 17.91
N GLY A 119 -14.55 28.25 17.70
CA GLY A 119 -13.42 28.68 16.88
C GLY A 119 -12.48 29.68 17.56
N GLN A 120 -12.51 29.75 18.90
CA GLN A 120 -11.64 30.63 19.70
C GLN A 120 -10.19 30.11 19.83
N SER A 121 -9.94 28.84 19.44
CA SER A 121 -8.62 28.27 19.32
C SER A 121 -8.37 28.04 17.82
N HIS A 122 -7.32 28.62 17.26
CA HIS A 122 -7.03 28.45 15.84
C HIS A 122 -5.58 28.73 15.48
N ASN A 123 -5.14 28.19 14.34
CA ASN A 123 -3.81 28.38 13.79
C ASN A 123 -2.70 28.01 14.79
N ASN A 124 -2.90 26.93 15.53
CA ASN A 124 -1.92 26.42 16.48
C ASN A 124 -1.08 25.34 15.84
N THR A 125 0.15 25.17 16.29
CA THR A 125 1.09 24.19 15.75
C THR A 125 1.68 23.35 16.86
N ILE A 126 1.71 22.02 16.65
CA ILE A 126 2.58 21.09 17.37
C ILE A 126 3.57 20.52 16.36
N ASN A 127 4.84 20.71 16.60
CA ASN A 127 5.90 20.31 15.69
C ASN A 127 7.02 19.57 16.43
N ASN A 128 7.68 18.63 15.74
CA ASN A 128 8.92 18.00 16.18
C ASN A 128 8.88 17.52 17.65
N SER A 129 7.76 16.88 18.05
CA SER A 129 7.49 16.50 19.43
C SER A 129 7.24 15.01 19.60
N TYR A 130 7.56 14.47 20.77
CA TYR A 130 7.48 13.07 21.08
C TYR A 130 6.46 12.77 22.18
N PHE A 131 5.55 11.82 21.92
CA PHE A 131 4.48 11.41 22.80
C PHE A 131 4.56 9.91 23.05
N HIS A 132 4.76 9.48 24.30
CA HIS A 132 4.94 8.08 24.62
C HIS A 132 4.24 7.68 25.92
N ALA A 133 3.67 6.50 25.93
CA ALA A 133 2.96 5.92 27.10
C ALA A 133 1.85 6.87 27.62
N ILE A 134 0.89 7.14 26.76
CA ILE A 134 -0.20 8.08 27.00
C ILE A 134 -1.52 7.35 27.21
N ASP A 135 -2.43 7.90 28.03
CA ASP A 135 -3.80 7.42 28.23
C ASP A 135 -3.94 6.04 28.87
N TRP A 136 -3.17 5.69 29.89
CA TRP A 136 -3.17 4.35 30.47
C TRP A 136 -4.31 4.01 31.44
N SER A 137 -5.12 4.98 31.88
CA SER A 137 -6.19 4.70 32.86
C SER A 137 -7.61 4.80 32.32
N ALA A 138 -7.76 4.88 31.08
CA ALA A 138 -8.94 5.40 30.44
C ALA A 138 -10.07 4.38 30.19
N ALA A 139 -9.97 3.17 30.71
CA ALA A 139 -10.97 2.09 30.53
C ALA A 139 -12.43 2.49 30.92
N ASP A 140 -12.60 3.55 31.65
CA ASP A 140 -13.93 4.02 32.14
C ASP A 140 -14.43 5.27 31.40
N GLN A 141 -13.84 5.64 30.27
CA GLN A 141 -14.27 6.86 29.60
C GLN A 141 -15.61 6.74 28.89
N LYS A 142 -16.47 7.70 29.14
CA LYS A 142 -17.66 7.92 28.32
C LYS A 142 -17.27 8.75 27.11
N GLY A 143 -17.35 8.15 25.95
CA GLY A 143 -16.98 8.78 24.69
C GLY A 143 -15.59 8.39 24.16
N LEU A 144 -15.16 9.01 23.09
CA LEU A 144 -13.90 8.75 22.42
C LEU A 144 -12.73 9.31 23.25
N MET A 145 -11.74 8.46 23.51
CA MET A 145 -10.49 8.88 24.12
C MET A 145 -9.59 9.48 23.04
N THR A 146 -8.92 10.54 23.40
CA THR A 146 -7.97 11.20 22.50
C THR A 146 -6.69 11.55 23.22
N THR A 147 -5.57 11.22 22.60
CA THR A 147 -4.24 11.54 23.14
C THR A 147 -3.94 13.04 22.96
N ILE A 148 -4.28 13.56 21.80
CA ILE A 148 -4.10 14.97 21.42
C ILE A 148 -5.44 15.47 20.92
N TYR A 149 -5.93 16.52 21.57
CA TYR A 149 -7.24 17.10 21.30
C TYR A 149 -7.14 18.55 20.83
N GLU A 150 -7.79 18.86 19.73
CA GLU A 150 -8.02 20.22 19.24
C GLU A 150 -9.51 20.43 18.98
N GLY A 151 -10.12 21.37 19.67
CA GLY A 151 -11.53 21.74 19.50
C GLY A 151 -11.73 23.03 18.68
N GLY A 152 -10.68 23.52 18.03
CA GLY A 152 -10.69 24.74 17.23
C GLY A 152 -10.61 24.46 15.73
N ARG A 153 -9.75 25.22 15.04
CA ARG A 153 -9.59 25.12 13.59
C ARG A 153 -8.17 25.43 13.13
N ASP A 154 -7.84 24.99 11.91
CA ASP A 154 -6.56 25.26 11.25
C ASP A 154 -5.35 24.86 12.13
N MET A 155 -5.41 23.67 12.75
CA MET A 155 -4.29 23.12 13.50
C MET A 155 -3.27 22.47 12.59
N TYR A 156 -2.00 22.69 12.89
CA TYR A 156 -0.88 22.00 12.28
C TYR A 156 -0.28 20.99 13.26
N PHE A 157 -0.26 19.74 12.89
CA PHE A 157 0.41 18.66 13.63
C PHE A 157 1.45 18.04 12.70
N THR A 158 2.74 18.39 12.93
CA THR A 158 3.79 18.14 11.95
C THR A 158 5.05 17.57 12.56
N ASN A 159 5.68 16.59 11.88
CA ASN A 159 6.96 16.00 12.31
C ASN A 159 6.94 15.47 13.75
N ASN A 160 5.83 14.91 14.22
CA ASN A 160 5.73 14.36 15.56
C ASN A 160 5.79 12.85 15.55
N SER A 161 6.25 12.26 16.66
CA SER A 161 6.18 10.82 16.89
C SER A 161 5.25 10.53 18.07
N VAL A 162 4.32 9.58 17.86
CA VAL A 162 3.37 9.13 18.90
C VAL A 162 3.43 7.63 19.03
N HIS A 163 3.74 7.15 20.21
CA HIS A 163 3.95 5.72 20.45
C HIS A 163 3.35 5.28 21.77
N LEU A 164 2.80 4.07 21.78
CA LEU A 164 2.30 3.39 22.97
C LEU A 164 1.19 4.20 23.69
N THR A 165 0.00 4.27 23.05
CA THR A 165 -1.14 4.96 23.65
C THR A 165 -2.28 4.01 24.02
N GLY A 166 -3.02 4.34 25.07
CA GLY A 166 -4.27 3.66 25.40
C GLY A 166 -5.40 3.98 24.42
N ALA A 167 -5.42 5.17 23.88
CA ALA A 167 -6.42 5.63 22.92
C ALA A 167 -6.10 5.15 21.51
N SER A 168 -7.12 4.71 20.77
CA SER A 168 -7.02 4.43 19.33
C SER A 168 -7.22 5.68 18.48
N SER A 169 -7.97 6.67 18.97
CA SER A 169 -8.08 7.98 18.37
C SER A 169 -6.99 8.89 18.95
N VAL A 170 -5.82 8.83 18.37
CA VAL A 170 -4.65 9.56 18.86
C VAL A 170 -4.85 11.06 18.66
N LEU A 171 -5.27 11.45 17.45
CA LEU A 171 -5.52 12.82 17.05
C LEU A 171 -7.01 13.03 16.80
N SER A 172 -7.67 13.86 17.61
CA SER A 172 -8.98 14.45 17.31
C SER A 172 -8.77 15.94 17.18
N ILE A 173 -8.66 16.39 15.96
CA ILE A 173 -8.22 17.74 15.62
C ILE A 173 -9.29 18.41 14.79
N GLY A 174 -9.83 19.52 15.31
CA GLY A 174 -10.95 20.29 14.86
C GLY A 174 -11.07 20.61 13.36
N ASP A 175 -11.57 21.79 13.04
CA ASP A 175 -11.85 22.16 11.65
C ASP A 175 -10.59 22.35 10.80
N ALA A 176 -10.57 21.79 9.60
CA ALA A 176 -9.52 21.96 8.59
C ALA A 176 -8.09 21.64 9.06
N PRO A 177 -7.87 20.52 9.74
CA PRO A 177 -6.54 20.19 10.27
C PRO A 177 -5.52 19.91 9.15
N LYS A 178 -4.24 20.14 9.49
CA LYS A 178 -3.08 19.87 8.66
C LYS A 178 -2.16 18.89 9.40
N VAL A 179 -2.12 17.64 8.97
CA VAL A 179 -1.40 16.56 9.64
C VAL A 179 -0.33 16.01 8.69
N PHE A 180 0.94 16.38 8.93
CA PHE A 180 2.03 16.09 8.00
C PHE A 180 3.26 15.51 8.66
N TYR A 181 3.89 14.53 8.02
CA TYR A 181 5.19 13.97 8.38
C TYR A 181 5.24 13.41 9.80
N ASN A 182 4.13 12.86 10.31
CA ASN A 182 4.10 12.25 11.63
C ASN A 182 4.28 10.74 11.53
N GLU A 183 4.91 10.16 12.56
CA GLU A 183 4.97 8.72 12.75
C GLU A 183 4.15 8.32 13.97
N VAL A 184 3.21 7.36 13.80
CA VAL A 184 2.31 6.91 14.87
C VAL A 184 2.23 5.39 14.86
N TRP A 185 2.58 4.77 15.98
CA TRP A 185 2.58 3.29 16.06
C TRP A 185 2.27 2.77 17.47
N ASP A 186 1.93 1.49 17.56
CA ASP A 186 1.58 0.80 18.82
C ASP A 186 0.53 1.55 19.64
N VAL A 187 -0.61 1.87 19.04
CA VAL A 187 -1.64 2.68 19.69
C VAL A 187 -2.99 1.95 19.82
N GLY A 188 -3.79 2.36 20.80
CA GLY A 188 -5.15 1.88 20.95
C GLY A 188 -5.34 0.72 21.91
N TYR A 189 -4.44 0.49 22.84
CA TYR A 189 -4.47 -0.68 23.74
C TYR A 189 -5.66 -0.75 24.69
N LEU A 190 -6.30 0.36 25.01
CA LEU A 190 -7.43 0.43 25.96
C LEU A 190 -8.76 0.75 25.29
N GLN A 191 -8.76 1.42 24.18
CA GLN A 191 -9.98 1.73 23.42
C GLN A 191 -9.75 1.53 21.93
N THR A 192 -10.71 0.88 21.27
CA THR A 192 -10.64 0.48 19.87
C THR A 192 -11.65 1.20 18.96
N ASP A 193 -12.21 2.34 19.37
CA ASP A 193 -13.09 3.13 18.52
C ASP A 193 -12.36 4.33 17.92
N GLY A 194 -12.72 4.72 16.69
CA GLY A 194 -12.11 5.83 15.97
C GLY A 194 -11.01 5.41 14.99
N ALA A 195 -10.09 6.29 14.74
CA ALA A 195 -8.90 6.12 13.90
C ALA A 195 -7.74 6.89 14.53
N VAL A 196 -6.51 6.56 14.17
CA VAL A 196 -5.33 7.29 14.66
C VAL A 196 -5.48 8.78 14.38
N VAL A 197 -5.79 9.16 13.15
CA VAL A 197 -6.18 10.52 12.80
C VAL A 197 -7.69 10.55 12.55
N GLN A 198 -8.42 11.16 13.45
CA GLN A 198 -9.88 11.25 13.41
C GLN A 198 -10.32 12.68 13.08
N VAL A 199 -10.92 12.87 11.89
CA VAL A 199 -11.56 14.13 11.51
C VAL A 199 -13.07 13.93 11.57
N MET A 200 -13.73 14.67 12.42
CA MET A 200 -15.15 14.50 12.71
C MET A 200 -16.01 15.25 11.69
N GLN A 201 -17.27 15.00 11.72
CA GLN A 201 -18.37 15.37 10.82
C GLN A 201 -18.23 16.66 10.00
N GLY A 202 -18.15 17.82 10.64
CA GLY A 202 -18.07 19.13 9.98
C GLY A 202 -16.66 19.66 9.76
N GLU A 203 -15.67 18.93 10.23
CA GLU A 203 -14.27 19.39 10.33
C GLU A 203 -13.46 19.14 9.04
N ALA A 204 -13.98 18.31 8.15
CA ALA A 204 -13.25 17.87 6.95
C ALA A 204 -12.99 18.94 5.87
N PRO A 205 -13.81 20.02 5.70
CA PRO A 205 -13.54 21.02 4.68
C PRO A 205 -12.19 21.70 4.87
N GLY A 206 -11.23 21.41 3.97
CA GLY A 206 -9.87 21.90 4.04
C GLY A 206 -8.93 21.06 4.90
N ALA A 207 -9.41 19.94 5.46
CA ALA A 207 -8.54 18.96 6.12
C ALA A 207 -7.56 18.34 5.13
N GLU A 208 -6.32 18.16 5.55
CA GLU A 208 -5.29 17.54 4.76
C GLU A 208 -4.40 16.66 5.64
N ILE A 209 -4.39 15.36 5.32
CA ILE A 209 -3.61 14.35 6.05
C ILE A 209 -2.63 13.75 5.04
N ALA A 210 -1.34 14.06 5.20
CA ALA A 210 -0.36 13.68 4.19
C ALA A 210 1.03 13.39 4.76
N TYR A 211 1.77 12.53 4.07
CA TYR A 211 3.16 12.20 4.40
C TYR A 211 3.32 11.62 5.81
N ASN A 212 2.31 10.91 6.34
CA ASN A 212 2.41 10.28 7.65
C ASN A 212 2.74 8.80 7.50
N TRP A 213 3.47 8.26 8.48
CA TRP A 213 3.65 6.84 8.70
C TRP A 213 2.78 6.39 9.87
N ILE A 214 1.89 5.45 9.64
CA ILE A 214 0.97 4.93 10.66
C ILE A 214 1.02 3.41 10.61
N HIS A 215 1.46 2.78 11.70
CA HIS A 215 1.63 1.34 11.67
C HIS A 215 1.44 0.67 13.04
N ASP A 216 1.28 -0.67 12.99
CA ASP A 216 1.08 -1.49 14.19
C ASP A 216 -0.07 -0.96 15.08
N VAL A 217 -1.19 -0.62 14.44
CA VAL A 217 -2.34 -0.01 15.10
C VAL A 217 -3.57 -0.92 15.03
N ILE A 218 -4.32 -0.97 16.11
CA ILE A 218 -5.44 -1.92 16.27
C ILE A 218 -6.76 -1.43 15.64
N LYS A 219 -6.74 -0.29 14.92
CA LYS A 219 -7.90 0.30 14.25
C LYS A 219 -7.51 0.89 12.90
N TYR A 220 -8.23 1.92 12.43
CA TYR A 220 -7.92 2.61 11.18
C TYR A 220 -6.76 3.60 11.34
N GLY A 221 -5.95 3.72 10.31
CA GLY A 221 -4.89 4.75 10.27
C GLY A 221 -5.47 6.16 10.24
N ALA A 222 -6.32 6.47 9.28
CA ALA A 222 -6.98 7.79 9.22
C ALA A 222 -8.45 7.66 8.80
N ARG A 223 -9.27 8.64 9.23
CA ARG A 223 -10.70 8.61 8.98
C ARG A 223 -11.30 10.00 8.81
N PHE A 224 -11.98 10.21 7.68
CA PHE A 224 -13.00 11.24 7.54
C PHE A 224 -14.33 10.67 7.98
N ASP A 225 -14.95 11.24 9.01
CA ASP A 225 -16.22 10.79 9.54
C ASP A 225 -17.37 11.71 9.11
N ALA A 226 -18.52 11.13 8.84
CA ALA A 226 -19.75 11.83 8.55
C ALA A 226 -20.91 11.17 9.28
N PRO A 227 -21.96 11.90 9.71
CA PRO A 227 -23.09 11.31 10.38
C PRO A 227 -23.91 10.47 9.41
N ILE A 228 -24.45 9.37 9.93
CA ILE A 228 -25.34 8.50 9.16
C ILE A 228 -26.58 9.29 8.74
N GLY A 229 -26.85 9.36 7.44
CA GLY A 229 -28.08 9.93 6.89
C GLY A 229 -28.13 11.46 6.76
N GLN A 230 -27.01 12.17 6.96
CA GLN A 230 -26.94 13.61 6.71
C GLN A 230 -26.09 13.90 5.48
N ALA A 231 -26.72 14.21 4.36
CA ALA A 231 -26.03 14.65 3.16
C ALA A 231 -25.35 16.01 3.40
N GLY A 232 -24.08 16.13 3.08
CA GLY A 232 -23.36 17.40 3.03
C GLY A 232 -22.47 17.71 4.23
N GLU A 233 -22.43 16.89 5.26
CA GLU A 233 -21.43 16.96 6.31
C GLU A 233 -20.26 16.01 6.01
N GLY A 234 -19.04 16.36 6.41
CA GLY A 234 -17.83 15.61 6.11
C GLY A 234 -17.50 15.64 4.60
N ARG A 235 -16.98 16.76 4.08
CA ARG A 235 -16.65 16.91 2.66
C ARG A 235 -15.37 17.72 2.44
N ASN A 236 -14.83 17.62 1.21
CA ASN A 236 -13.66 18.38 0.75
C ASN A 236 -12.42 18.19 1.63
N GLY A 237 -12.18 16.99 2.13
CA GLY A 237 -10.92 16.62 2.79
C GLY A 237 -10.01 15.87 1.83
N THR A 238 -8.72 15.94 2.08
CA THR A 238 -7.69 15.27 1.27
C THR A 238 -6.83 14.34 2.14
N MET A 239 -6.59 13.12 1.68
CA MET A 239 -5.60 12.20 2.25
C MET A 239 -4.64 11.75 1.15
N HIS A 240 -3.35 12.02 1.31
CA HIS A 240 -2.39 11.67 0.27
C HIS A 240 -0.99 11.40 0.82
N HIS A 241 -0.21 10.61 0.06
CA HIS A 241 1.19 10.29 0.38
C HIS A 241 1.40 9.75 1.80
N ASN A 242 0.39 9.10 2.39
CA ASN A 242 0.55 8.42 3.67
C ASN A 242 1.00 6.97 3.43
N VAL A 243 1.82 6.44 4.34
CA VAL A 243 2.16 5.02 4.40
C VAL A 243 1.52 4.42 5.63
N ILE A 244 0.67 3.40 5.45
CA ILE A 244 -0.05 2.73 6.54
C ILE A 244 0.15 1.22 6.40
N TRP A 245 0.62 0.57 7.47
CA TRP A 245 0.82 -0.88 7.45
C TRP A 245 0.57 -1.52 8.82
N ASN A 246 0.34 -2.83 8.83
CA ASN A 246 0.00 -3.58 10.04
C ASN A 246 -1.14 -2.94 10.85
N ALA A 247 -2.05 -2.25 10.21
CA ALA A 247 -3.22 -1.65 10.83
C ALA A 247 -4.42 -2.61 10.77
N ALA A 248 -5.41 -2.46 11.62
CA ALA A 248 -6.65 -3.22 11.45
C ALA A 248 -7.39 -2.82 10.18
N GLY A 249 -7.21 -1.58 9.72
CA GLY A 249 -7.64 -1.06 8.44
C GLY A 249 -6.90 0.24 8.12
N GLY A 250 -6.73 0.59 6.86
CA GLY A 250 -5.96 1.76 6.47
C GLY A 250 -6.77 3.06 6.57
N LEU A 251 -7.41 3.45 5.47
CA LEU A 251 -8.17 4.70 5.37
C LEU A 251 -9.67 4.43 5.36
N MET A 252 -10.43 5.19 6.13
CA MET A 252 -11.89 5.18 6.07
C MET A 252 -12.43 6.54 5.64
N VAL A 253 -13.22 6.57 4.59
CA VAL A 253 -13.74 7.79 3.98
C VAL A 253 -15.26 7.78 4.01
N LYS A 254 -15.85 8.79 4.65
CA LYS A 254 -17.28 9.06 4.67
C LYS A 254 -17.53 10.52 4.32
N GLY A 255 -18.54 10.76 3.50
CA GLY A 255 -18.90 12.10 3.06
C GLY A 255 -18.65 12.31 1.57
N ASP A 256 -18.74 13.55 1.10
CA ASP A 256 -18.71 13.89 -0.32
C ASP A 256 -17.46 14.71 -0.69
N TYR A 257 -17.04 14.65 -1.97
CA TYR A 257 -15.99 15.50 -2.54
C TYR A 257 -14.62 15.35 -1.88
N HIS A 258 -14.30 14.19 -1.34
CA HIS A 258 -12.96 13.89 -0.83
C HIS A 258 -12.00 13.54 -1.96
N ASP A 259 -10.72 13.84 -1.76
CA ASP A 259 -9.65 13.47 -2.67
C ASP A 259 -8.64 12.57 -1.96
N ILE A 260 -8.54 11.31 -2.37
CA ILE A 260 -7.71 10.29 -1.75
C ILE A 260 -6.74 9.75 -2.79
N HIS A 261 -5.48 10.13 -2.67
CA HIS A 261 -4.52 9.78 -3.71
C HIS A 261 -3.10 9.54 -3.19
N ASN A 262 -2.32 8.78 -3.96
CA ASN A 262 -0.91 8.52 -3.67
C ASN A 262 -0.65 8.04 -2.23
N ASN A 263 -1.54 7.22 -1.65
CA ASN A 263 -1.26 6.56 -0.38
C ASN A 263 -0.72 5.15 -0.65
N THR A 264 0.13 4.67 0.25
CA THR A 264 0.57 3.26 0.29
C THR A 264 -0.04 2.62 1.53
N VAL A 265 -0.91 1.62 1.36
CA VAL A 265 -1.53 0.89 2.48
C VAL A 265 -1.41 -0.61 2.21
N PHE A 266 -0.90 -1.35 3.16
CA PHE A 266 -0.71 -2.79 3.01
C PHE A 266 -0.74 -3.53 4.35
N ASN A 267 -0.93 -4.85 4.27
CA ASN A 267 -0.96 -5.74 5.43
C ASN A 267 -2.03 -5.33 6.47
N SER A 268 -3.21 -4.95 6.01
CA SER A 268 -4.34 -4.70 6.91
C SER A 268 -4.85 -6.00 7.52
N THR A 269 -4.99 -6.05 8.86
CA THR A 269 -5.20 -7.29 9.60
C THR A 269 -6.65 -7.67 9.86
N GLY A 270 -7.60 -6.80 9.59
CA GLY A 270 -9.00 -7.05 9.92
C GLY A 270 -10.04 -6.31 9.10
N LYS A 271 -9.63 -5.37 8.27
CA LYS A 271 -10.49 -4.58 7.38
C LYS A 271 -9.78 -4.35 6.05
N ASN A 272 -10.46 -3.76 5.10
CA ASN A 272 -9.84 -3.35 3.85
C ASN A 272 -8.89 -2.15 4.05
N ASP A 273 -7.90 -2.03 3.16
CA ASP A 273 -6.92 -0.95 3.21
C ASP A 273 -7.56 0.42 3.00
N ILE A 274 -8.50 0.53 2.07
CA ILE A 274 -9.31 1.73 1.90
C ILE A 274 -10.80 1.35 1.92
N ILE A 275 -11.57 2.05 2.73
CA ILE A 275 -13.02 1.89 2.80
C ILE A 275 -13.69 3.22 2.45
N PHE A 276 -14.39 3.24 1.32
CA PHE A 276 -15.31 4.31 0.96
C PHE A 276 -16.72 3.92 1.39
N LEU A 277 -17.11 4.34 2.57
CA LEU A 277 -18.34 3.87 3.17
C LEU A 277 -19.57 4.50 2.51
N THR A 278 -20.42 3.66 1.88
CA THR A 278 -21.65 4.07 1.23
C THR A 278 -22.92 3.57 1.93
N ASP A 279 -22.76 2.74 2.97
CA ASP A 279 -23.90 2.18 3.72
C ASP A 279 -24.66 3.22 4.55
N GLY A 280 -25.90 2.96 4.86
CA GLY A 280 -26.72 3.78 5.74
C GLY A 280 -27.09 5.17 5.20
N GLY A 281 -27.00 5.40 3.89
CA GLY A 281 -27.35 6.67 3.26
C GLY A 281 -26.20 7.70 3.24
N ILE A 282 -25.00 7.29 3.57
CA ILE A 282 -23.77 8.06 3.35
C ILE A 282 -23.44 7.95 1.86
N ASN A 283 -23.35 9.08 1.19
CA ASN A 283 -22.99 9.13 -0.22
C ASN A 283 -21.60 9.73 -0.35
N ASN A 284 -20.63 8.95 -0.77
CA ASN A 284 -19.31 9.46 -1.17
C ASN A 284 -19.38 10.07 -2.59
N LYS A 285 -20.28 11.04 -2.76
CA LYS A 285 -20.55 11.65 -4.04
C LYS A 285 -19.40 12.53 -4.48
N ASN A 286 -18.92 12.33 -5.74
CA ASN A 286 -17.81 13.07 -6.31
C ASN A 286 -16.50 13.02 -5.50
N SER A 287 -16.34 12.01 -4.67
CA SER A 287 -15.04 11.71 -4.08
C SER A 287 -14.15 11.04 -5.13
N THR A 288 -12.85 11.32 -5.08
CA THR A 288 -11.86 10.76 -6.01
C THR A 288 -10.92 9.82 -5.28
N LEU A 289 -10.57 8.73 -5.95
CA LEU A 289 -9.59 7.75 -5.48
C LEU A 289 -8.64 7.46 -6.65
N HIS A 290 -7.35 7.82 -6.53
CA HIS A 290 -6.40 7.60 -7.63
C HIS A 290 -4.97 7.42 -7.14
N ARG A 291 -4.18 6.64 -7.87
CA ARG A 291 -2.76 6.39 -7.64
C ARG A 291 -2.42 5.90 -6.22
N ASN A 292 -3.35 5.21 -5.55
CA ASN A 292 -3.05 4.58 -4.27
C ASN A 292 -2.48 3.18 -4.51
N ALA A 293 -1.47 2.80 -3.75
CA ALA A 293 -0.92 1.46 -3.68
C ALA A 293 -1.59 0.72 -2.52
N VAL A 294 -2.53 -0.19 -2.80
CA VAL A 294 -3.34 -0.86 -1.78
C VAL A 294 -3.69 -2.29 -2.18
N ASP A 295 -3.74 -3.19 -1.22
CA ASP A 295 -4.14 -4.58 -1.43
C ASP A 295 -5.65 -4.75 -1.53
N SER A 296 -6.45 -3.83 -0.97
CA SER A 296 -7.91 -3.97 -0.95
C SER A 296 -8.65 -2.64 -0.84
N VAL A 297 -9.79 -2.56 -1.51
CA VAL A 297 -10.72 -1.42 -1.41
C VAL A 297 -12.15 -1.93 -1.30
N ALA A 298 -12.95 -1.36 -0.40
CA ALA A 298 -14.35 -1.73 -0.20
C ALA A 298 -15.28 -0.52 -0.01
N ASP A 299 -16.59 -0.77 -0.15
CA ASP A 299 -17.64 0.21 0.13
C ASP A 299 -18.39 -0.05 1.45
N HIS A 300 -18.01 -1.11 2.16
CA HIS A 300 -18.61 -1.56 3.42
C HIS A 300 -17.55 -1.83 4.49
N ARG A 301 -17.99 -1.80 5.75
CA ARG A 301 -17.19 -2.24 6.91
C ARG A 301 -17.21 -3.76 7.11
N SER A 302 -17.41 -4.57 6.10
CA SER A 302 -17.38 -6.01 6.28
C SER A 302 -16.01 -6.46 6.78
N ASP A 303 -16.01 -7.51 7.61
CA ASP A 303 -14.76 -8.12 8.05
C ASP A 303 -14.15 -9.03 6.98
N ASP A 304 -14.91 -9.27 5.90
CA ASP A 304 -14.45 -10.03 4.75
C ASP A 304 -13.68 -9.11 3.80
N VAL A 305 -12.38 -9.22 3.82
CA VAL A 305 -11.49 -8.66 2.79
C VAL A 305 -11.99 -9.22 1.45
N PHE A 306 -12.24 -8.38 0.47
CA PHE A 306 -12.77 -8.72 -0.86
C PHE A 306 -14.26 -9.10 -0.95
N ALA A 307 -15.05 -9.05 0.12
CA ALA A 307 -16.46 -9.46 0.09
C ALA A 307 -17.36 -8.54 -0.75
N ASN A 308 -16.97 -7.30 -0.97
CA ASN A 308 -17.74 -6.32 -1.72
C ASN A 308 -16.85 -5.53 -2.66
N PRO A 309 -16.67 -5.99 -3.91
CA PRO A 309 -16.03 -5.17 -4.93
C PRO A 309 -16.79 -3.86 -5.08
N LEU A 310 -16.07 -2.79 -5.41
CA LEU A 310 -16.62 -1.44 -5.53
C LEU A 310 -17.91 -1.41 -6.34
N PRO A 311 -18.95 -0.69 -5.90
CA PRO A 311 -20.20 -0.61 -6.62
C PRO A 311 -20.00 0.06 -7.97
N ASN A 312 -20.76 -0.40 -8.95
CA ASN A 312 -20.82 0.15 -10.29
C ASN A 312 -20.87 1.68 -10.29
N GLY A 313 -19.75 2.29 -10.58
CA GLY A 313 -19.44 3.56 -11.19
C GLY A 313 -20.31 4.79 -11.04
N SER A 314 -21.42 4.78 -10.30
CA SER A 314 -22.31 5.93 -10.22
C SER A 314 -21.85 7.03 -9.24
N HIS A 315 -20.80 6.78 -8.45
CA HIS A 315 -20.36 7.69 -7.39
C HIS A 315 -18.88 8.09 -7.46
N TRP A 316 -18.09 7.48 -8.34
CA TRP A 316 -16.64 7.66 -8.41
C TRP A 316 -16.26 8.31 -9.74
N SER A 317 -15.77 9.53 -9.71
CA SER A 317 -15.10 10.11 -10.87
C SER A 317 -13.59 9.90 -10.73
N ASN A 318 -12.98 9.25 -11.73
CA ASN A 318 -11.53 9.05 -11.86
C ASN A 318 -10.90 8.10 -10.83
N TRP A 319 -11.32 6.85 -10.80
CA TRP A 319 -10.51 5.83 -10.16
C TRP A 319 -9.31 5.45 -11.06
N ASN A 320 -8.11 5.73 -10.58
CA ASN A 320 -6.84 5.20 -11.06
C ASN A 320 -6.06 4.66 -9.85
N GLY A 321 -6.68 3.79 -9.05
CA GLY A 321 -5.99 3.10 -7.96
C GLY A 321 -5.43 1.78 -8.49
N TYR A 322 -4.19 1.44 -8.14
CA TYR A 322 -3.73 0.08 -8.23
C TYR A 322 -4.35 -0.68 -7.07
N VAL A 323 -5.27 -1.55 -7.38
CA VAL A 323 -5.68 -2.64 -6.50
C VAL A 323 -4.92 -3.83 -7.01
N GLN A 324 -4.15 -4.44 -6.12
CA GLN A 324 -3.44 -5.67 -6.31
C GLN A 324 -3.72 -6.41 -7.62
N GLY A 325 -2.73 -6.44 -8.51
CA GLY A 325 -2.77 -7.27 -9.71
C GLY A 325 -2.23 -8.67 -9.41
N TYR A 326 -2.95 -9.67 -9.87
CA TYR A 326 -2.38 -10.99 -10.09
C TYR A 326 -1.63 -11.03 -11.43
N ASP A 327 -1.31 -9.86 -11.98
CA ASP A 327 -0.58 -9.74 -13.23
C ASP A 327 0.76 -10.47 -13.06
N ASP A 328 1.12 -11.27 -14.06
CA ASP A 328 2.29 -12.16 -14.10
C ASP A 328 2.28 -13.39 -13.16
N MET A 329 1.24 -13.60 -12.33
CA MET A 329 1.18 -14.79 -11.46
C MET A 329 0.61 -16.03 -12.16
N PHE A 330 0.01 -15.86 -13.33
CA PHE A 330 -0.34 -16.96 -14.21
C PHE A 330 -0.29 -16.50 -15.67
N GLU A 331 0.07 -17.42 -16.53
CA GLU A 331 0.15 -17.20 -17.96
C GLU A 331 -0.58 -18.31 -18.72
N ALA A 332 -1.45 -17.89 -19.62
CA ALA A 332 -2.13 -18.77 -20.57
C ALA A 332 -1.66 -18.43 -21.97
N ARG A 333 -0.72 -19.20 -22.51
CA ARG A 333 -0.13 -18.95 -23.84
C ARG A 333 -0.04 -20.23 -24.69
N ASN A 334 -0.25 -20.08 -25.97
CA ASN A 334 -0.12 -21.08 -27.05
C ASN A 334 -0.91 -22.41 -26.87
N GLN A 335 -0.78 -23.25 -26.05
CA GLN A 335 -1.46 -24.49 -25.71
C GLN A 335 -0.96 -25.00 -24.35
N ILE A 336 -0.35 -24.08 -23.61
CA ILE A 336 0.12 -24.30 -22.26
C ILE A 336 -0.45 -23.23 -21.35
N SER A 337 -0.54 -23.55 -20.08
CA SER A 337 -0.87 -22.61 -19.03
C SER A 337 0.04 -22.90 -17.84
N CYS A 338 0.45 -21.86 -17.16
CA CYS A 338 1.24 -21.95 -15.94
C CYS A 338 0.66 -21.04 -14.87
N ALA A 339 0.80 -21.44 -13.62
CA ALA A 339 0.37 -20.64 -12.46
C ALA A 339 1.39 -20.75 -11.33
N ILE A 340 1.58 -19.67 -10.61
CA ILE A 340 2.40 -19.58 -9.42
C ILE A 340 1.47 -19.67 -8.21
N TYR A 341 1.72 -20.63 -7.31
CA TYR A 341 0.93 -20.84 -6.11
C TYR A 341 1.42 -19.96 -4.96
N ASP A 342 0.62 -19.80 -3.90
CA ASP A 342 0.93 -18.98 -2.72
C ASP A 342 2.32 -19.24 -2.12
N ASN A 343 2.77 -20.48 -2.20
CA ASN A 343 4.10 -20.87 -1.72
C ASN A 343 5.24 -20.54 -2.69
N GLY A 344 4.94 -19.81 -3.77
CA GLY A 344 5.90 -19.46 -4.82
C GLY A 344 6.25 -20.57 -5.80
N SER A 345 5.62 -21.76 -5.71
CA SER A 345 5.88 -22.88 -6.62
C SER A 345 5.21 -22.68 -7.97
N LEU A 346 5.90 -23.01 -9.05
CA LEU A 346 5.37 -23.01 -10.41
C LEU A 346 4.72 -24.34 -10.76
N TYR A 347 3.51 -24.27 -11.33
CA TYR A 347 2.83 -25.40 -11.92
C TYR A 347 2.44 -25.08 -13.36
N CYS A 348 2.74 -26.01 -14.30
CA CYS A 348 2.40 -25.86 -15.70
C CYS A 348 1.62 -27.08 -16.22
N TRP A 349 0.76 -26.87 -17.24
CA TRP A 349 -0.04 -27.91 -17.86
C TRP A 349 -0.34 -27.61 -19.33
N GLY A 350 -0.90 -28.57 -20.03
CA GLY A 350 -1.17 -28.46 -21.45
C GLY A 350 -0.15 -29.25 -22.28
N ARG A 351 0.23 -28.72 -23.43
CA ARG A 351 1.14 -29.37 -24.39
C ARG A 351 2.55 -29.48 -23.83
N ASN A 352 3.20 -30.67 -24.04
CA ASN A 352 4.58 -30.93 -23.57
C ASN A 352 5.42 -31.80 -24.52
N ASP A 353 5.15 -31.77 -25.82
CA ASP A 353 5.85 -32.64 -26.81
C ASP A 353 7.29 -32.16 -27.09
N HIS A 354 7.71 -30.98 -26.61
CA HIS A 354 9.07 -30.44 -26.72
C HIS A 354 9.65 -30.01 -25.36
N GLY A 355 9.04 -30.45 -24.25
CA GLY A 355 9.48 -30.09 -22.91
C GLY A 355 9.15 -28.64 -22.48
N GLN A 356 8.20 -27.99 -23.16
CA GLN A 356 7.83 -26.60 -22.92
C GLN A 356 7.18 -26.36 -21.54
N LEU A 357 6.82 -27.42 -20.81
CA LEU A 357 6.36 -27.33 -19.44
C LEU A 357 7.49 -27.31 -18.38
N GLY A 358 8.74 -27.60 -18.78
CA GLY A 358 9.88 -27.59 -17.87
C GLY A 358 9.96 -28.77 -16.88
N LEU A 359 9.32 -29.90 -17.20
CA LEU A 359 9.13 -31.03 -16.26
C LEU A 359 10.29 -32.04 -16.23
N GLY A 360 11.36 -31.80 -16.97
CA GLY A 360 12.46 -32.76 -17.11
C GLY A 360 12.16 -33.92 -18.08
N TYR A 361 10.99 -33.94 -18.67
CA TYR A 361 10.58 -34.98 -19.67
C TYR A 361 9.63 -34.39 -20.72
N THR A 362 9.44 -35.14 -21.81
CA THR A 362 8.42 -34.79 -22.80
C THR A 362 7.24 -35.74 -22.73
N SER A 363 6.06 -35.22 -23.00
CA SER A 363 4.80 -35.96 -23.11
C SER A 363 3.93 -35.34 -24.22
N GLY A 364 2.85 -36.02 -24.63
CA GLY A 364 1.92 -35.39 -25.59
C GLY A 364 1.17 -34.18 -25.02
N ARG A 365 0.91 -34.25 -23.75
CA ARG A 365 0.25 -33.19 -22.91
C ARG A 365 0.18 -33.62 -21.46
N GLU A 366 -0.01 -32.64 -20.55
CA GLU A 366 -0.41 -32.86 -19.17
C GLU A 366 -1.83 -32.32 -18.96
N GLU A 367 -2.71 -33.13 -18.41
CA GLU A 367 -4.15 -32.85 -18.31
C GLU A 367 -4.51 -32.07 -17.02
N VAL A 368 -3.57 -32.03 -16.07
CA VAL A 368 -3.69 -31.31 -14.78
C VAL A 368 -2.38 -30.60 -14.48
N PRO A 369 -2.41 -29.58 -13.63
CA PRO A 369 -1.21 -28.85 -13.21
C PRO A 369 -0.08 -29.78 -12.70
N GLN A 370 1.14 -29.60 -13.23
CA GLN A 370 2.34 -30.33 -12.84
C GLN A 370 3.38 -29.38 -12.27
N TYR A 371 4.02 -29.76 -11.17
CA TYR A 371 5.08 -28.99 -10.52
C TYR A 371 6.32 -28.87 -11.41
N VAL A 372 6.88 -27.67 -11.53
CA VAL A 372 8.12 -27.37 -12.23
C VAL A 372 9.22 -27.15 -11.20
N ASP A 373 10.31 -27.92 -11.29
CA ASP A 373 11.43 -27.79 -10.35
C ASP A 373 12.34 -26.62 -10.77
N LEU A 374 12.29 -25.54 -10.00
CA LEU A 374 13.10 -24.34 -10.18
C LEU A 374 14.38 -24.34 -9.30
N GLY A 375 14.61 -25.44 -8.55
CA GLY A 375 15.62 -25.54 -7.53
C GLY A 375 15.07 -25.31 -6.11
N THR A 376 15.82 -25.79 -5.12
CA THR A 376 15.35 -25.82 -3.73
C THR A 376 15.11 -24.41 -3.17
N GLY A 377 13.87 -24.14 -2.76
CA GLY A 377 13.49 -22.89 -2.08
C GLY A 377 13.41 -21.67 -3.01
N ARG A 378 13.35 -21.85 -4.32
CA ARG A 378 13.19 -20.78 -5.30
C ARG A 378 11.74 -20.44 -5.56
N THR A 379 11.46 -19.18 -5.74
CA THR A 379 10.18 -18.64 -6.18
C THR A 379 10.36 -17.80 -7.45
N ILE A 380 9.26 -17.46 -8.11
CA ILE A 380 9.27 -16.70 -9.37
C ILE A 380 8.80 -15.27 -9.10
N THR A 381 9.44 -14.30 -9.75
CA THR A 381 9.05 -12.88 -9.78
C THR A 381 8.52 -12.43 -11.15
N SER A 382 8.89 -13.08 -12.24
CA SER A 382 8.36 -12.81 -13.60
C SER A 382 8.39 -14.07 -14.44
N LEU A 383 7.34 -14.27 -15.23
CA LEU A 383 7.16 -15.44 -16.11
C LEU A 383 6.84 -14.97 -17.53
N GLY A 384 7.55 -15.46 -18.52
CA GLY A 384 7.25 -15.26 -19.94
C GLY A 384 7.05 -16.59 -20.64
N ILE A 385 5.93 -16.74 -21.34
CA ILE A 385 5.62 -17.90 -22.16
C ILE A 385 5.39 -17.45 -23.61
N ASP A 386 6.02 -18.12 -24.56
CA ASP A 386 5.93 -17.78 -25.98
C ASP A 386 4.53 -18.04 -26.56
N ASP A 387 4.02 -17.05 -27.28
CA ASP A 387 2.81 -17.15 -28.13
C ASP A 387 3.19 -17.40 -29.61
N SER A 388 3.69 -18.58 -29.93
CA SER A 388 4.08 -18.91 -31.30
C SER A 388 2.91 -19.06 -32.30
N GLY A 389 1.67 -19.01 -31.84
CA GLY A 389 0.41 -18.81 -32.62
C GLY A 389 0.17 -19.61 -33.89
N ALA A 390 1.03 -20.53 -34.29
CA ALA A 390 0.92 -21.24 -35.53
C ALA A 390 0.34 -22.66 -35.33
N GLU A 391 -0.74 -22.96 -36.02
CA GLU A 391 -1.22 -24.35 -36.25
C GLU A 391 -0.30 -25.13 -37.17
N GLY A 392 0.96 -25.08 -36.96
CA GLY A 392 1.90 -25.80 -37.84
C GLY A 392 3.04 -26.36 -37.05
N TRP A 393 3.27 -27.59 -37.17
CA TRP A 393 4.40 -28.46 -36.91
C TRP A 393 5.75 -27.84 -36.49
N THR A 394 5.84 -26.57 -36.11
CA THR A 394 7.07 -25.94 -35.64
C THR A 394 7.11 -25.96 -34.12
N PRO A 395 8.06 -26.67 -33.53
CA PRO A 395 8.18 -26.84 -32.08
C PRO A 395 8.97 -25.67 -31.47
N ASN A 396 8.40 -24.49 -31.45
CA ASN A 396 9.16 -23.30 -31.07
C ASN A 396 8.75 -22.73 -29.69
N SER A 397 7.78 -23.33 -29.00
CA SER A 397 7.35 -22.87 -27.69
C SER A 397 8.44 -23.04 -26.64
N HIS A 398 8.76 -21.94 -25.99
CA HIS A 398 9.68 -21.88 -24.86
C HIS A 398 9.09 -21.02 -23.74
N ALA A 399 9.64 -21.15 -22.56
CA ALA A 399 9.28 -20.34 -21.42
C ALA A 399 10.55 -19.89 -20.69
N CYS A 400 10.46 -18.74 -20.07
CA CYS A 400 11.51 -18.18 -19.21
C CYS A 400 10.92 -17.64 -17.92
N ALA A 401 11.65 -17.73 -16.81
CA ALA A 401 11.25 -17.18 -15.53
C ALA A 401 12.41 -16.45 -14.86
N VAL A 402 12.10 -15.35 -14.21
CA VAL A 402 13.01 -14.67 -13.29
C VAL A 402 12.72 -15.22 -11.89
N LEU A 403 13.76 -15.63 -11.20
CA LEU A 403 13.68 -16.16 -9.85
C LEU A 403 13.84 -15.06 -8.80
N ASP A 404 13.45 -15.35 -7.57
CA ASP A 404 13.56 -14.48 -6.38
C ASP A 404 14.97 -13.90 -6.12
N ASN A 405 16.00 -14.58 -6.60
CA ASN A 405 17.39 -14.09 -6.50
C ASN A 405 17.87 -13.33 -7.74
N GLY A 406 16.96 -13.06 -8.70
CA GLY A 406 17.26 -12.39 -9.96
C GLY A 406 17.93 -13.26 -11.04
N ASP A 407 18.09 -14.57 -10.81
CA ASP A 407 18.55 -15.49 -11.85
C ASP A 407 17.45 -15.67 -12.90
N LEU A 408 17.84 -15.66 -14.17
CA LEU A 408 16.96 -15.96 -15.29
C LEU A 408 17.13 -17.42 -15.71
N VAL A 409 16.03 -18.16 -15.79
CA VAL A 409 16.02 -19.54 -16.27
C VAL A 409 15.07 -19.68 -17.45
N CYS A 410 15.46 -20.48 -18.46
CA CYS A 410 14.64 -20.73 -19.64
C CYS A 410 14.59 -22.21 -19.96
N TRP A 411 13.50 -22.70 -20.61
CA TRP A 411 13.31 -24.08 -21.03
C TRP A 411 12.38 -24.19 -22.26
N GLY A 412 12.26 -25.38 -22.84
CA GLY A 412 11.46 -25.68 -24.03
C GLY A 412 12.26 -25.68 -25.31
N ALA A 413 11.68 -25.21 -26.39
CA ALA A 413 12.33 -25.19 -27.70
C ALA A 413 13.58 -24.29 -27.74
N ASN A 414 14.61 -24.74 -28.48
CA ASN A 414 15.87 -24.00 -28.62
C ASN A 414 16.46 -24.10 -30.03
N GLY A 415 15.62 -24.28 -31.05
CA GLY A 415 16.06 -24.42 -32.43
C GLY A 415 16.71 -23.18 -33.02
N ASP A 416 16.25 -22.00 -32.58
CA ASP A 416 16.71 -20.67 -33.01
C ASP A 416 17.56 -19.98 -31.90
N GLY A 417 18.00 -20.69 -30.83
CA GLY A 417 18.78 -20.14 -29.73
C GLY A 417 17.99 -19.26 -28.76
N GLN A 418 16.67 -19.39 -28.76
CA GLN A 418 15.74 -18.55 -27.95
C GLN A 418 15.90 -18.72 -26.45
N LEU A 419 16.58 -19.76 -25.98
CA LEU A 419 16.88 -19.92 -24.55
C LEU A 419 18.12 -19.11 -24.09
N GLY A 420 18.93 -18.56 -25.00
CA GLY A 420 20.06 -17.70 -24.64
C GLY A 420 21.23 -18.40 -23.95
N ILE A 421 21.31 -19.73 -24.00
CA ILE A 421 22.27 -20.55 -23.28
C ILE A 421 23.56 -20.86 -24.12
N GLY A 422 23.77 -20.15 -25.25
CA GLY A 422 24.97 -20.20 -26.05
C GLY A 422 24.97 -21.36 -27.09
N ASN A 423 23.88 -22.10 -27.26
CA ASN A 423 23.76 -23.16 -28.23
C ASN A 423 22.33 -23.24 -28.82
N THR A 424 22.16 -24.14 -29.79
CA THR A 424 20.83 -24.52 -30.30
C THR A 424 20.58 -26.00 -30.04
N SER A 425 19.31 -26.39 -29.89
CA SER A 425 18.88 -27.80 -29.74
C SER A 425 17.57 -28.05 -30.52
N THR A 426 17.56 -29.04 -31.40
CA THR A 426 16.37 -29.44 -32.14
C THR A 426 15.37 -30.22 -31.26
N ASN A 427 15.83 -30.78 -30.15
CA ASN A 427 14.98 -31.56 -29.22
C ASN A 427 14.45 -30.71 -28.06
N GLY A 428 14.84 -29.39 -27.99
CA GLY A 428 14.53 -28.53 -26.87
C GLY A 428 15.41 -28.78 -25.63
N VAL A 429 15.11 -28.04 -24.55
CA VAL A 429 15.68 -28.22 -23.22
C VAL A 429 14.51 -28.40 -22.25
N TRP A 430 14.43 -29.52 -21.56
CA TRP A 430 13.22 -29.93 -20.86
C TRP A 430 13.15 -29.49 -19.38
N GLU A 431 14.23 -28.94 -18.88
CA GLU A 431 14.37 -28.44 -17.50
C GLU A 431 14.75 -26.96 -17.49
N PRO A 432 14.29 -26.18 -16.49
CA PRO A 432 14.75 -24.80 -16.31
C PRO A 432 16.28 -24.71 -16.29
N THR A 433 16.85 -23.94 -17.21
CA THR A 433 18.30 -23.81 -17.40
C THR A 433 18.71 -22.34 -17.30
N THR A 434 19.70 -22.03 -16.46
CA THR A 434 20.16 -20.68 -16.18
C THR A 434 20.73 -19.98 -17.42
N VAL A 435 20.33 -18.74 -17.65
CA VAL A 435 20.80 -17.85 -18.72
C VAL A 435 21.81 -16.86 -18.14
N ASN A 436 22.99 -16.76 -18.76
CA ASN A 436 23.99 -15.78 -18.34
C ASN A 436 23.66 -14.38 -18.91
N VAL A 437 23.07 -13.51 -18.12
CA VAL A 437 22.73 -12.14 -18.53
C VAL A 437 23.89 -11.16 -18.40
N GLY A 438 25.02 -11.57 -17.81
CA GLY A 438 26.24 -10.75 -17.61
C GLY A 438 26.67 -10.74 -16.15
N SER A 439 27.97 -10.52 -15.93
CA SER A 439 28.52 -10.53 -14.57
C SER A 439 28.01 -9.37 -13.73
N GLY A 440 27.46 -9.68 -12.55
CA GLY A 440 26.94 -8.71 -11.60
C GLY A 440 25.58 -8.12 -11.97
N LEU A 441 24.91 -8.67 -12.98
CA LEU A 441 23.55 -8.29 -13.39
C LEU A 441 22.56 -9.39 -13.01
N THR A 442 21.38 -8.98 -12.61
CA THR A 442 20.20 -9.83 -12.37
C THR A 442 19.08 -9.44 -13.32
N ALA A 443 18.16 -10.34 -13.59
CA ALA A 443 16.97 -10.05 -14.36
C ALA A 443 15.88 -9.46 -13.43
N ILE A 444 15.11 -8.50 -13.96
CA ILE A 444 13.92 -7.92 -13.32
C ILE A 444 12.65 -8.50 -13.93
N SER A 445 12.57 -8.52 -15.27
CA SER A 445 11.44 -9.08 -16.00
C SER A 445 11.89 -9.74 -17.30
N VAL A 446 11.06 -10.63 -17.84
CA VAL A 446 11.33 -11.35 -19.09
C VAL A 446 10.07 -11.39 -19.95
N ALA A 447 10.26 -11.21 -21.26
CA ALA A 447 9.21 -11.37 -22.27
C ALA A 447 9.68 -12.30 -23.39
N THR A 448 8.81 -13.23 -23.80
CA THR A 448 9.10 -14.23 -24.81
C THR A 448 8.18 -14.07 -26.03
N GLY A 449 8.77 -13.93 -27.19
CA GLY A 449 8.08 -13.92 -28.48
C GLY A 449 8.41 -15.17 -29.30
N ASN A 450 7.95 -15.25 -30.53
CA ASN A 450 8.17 -16.39 -31.43
C ASN A 450 9.66 -16.59 -31.72
N SER A 451 10.27 -17.55 -31.02
CA SER A 451 11.70 -17.87 -31.12
C SER A 451 12.66 -16.74 -30.70
N ALA A 452 12.21 -15.78 -29.91
CA ALA A 452 13.06 -14.71 -29.41
C ALA A 452 12.67 -14.37 -27.97
N THR A 453 13.63 -13.88 -27.19
CA THR A 453 13.45 -13.51 -25.80
C THR A 453 14.11 -12.17 -25.52
N CYS A 454 13.50 -11.34 -24.70
CA CYS A 454 14.08 -10.11 -24.14
C CYS A 454 13.92 -10.09 -22.62
N ALA A 455 14.93 -9.58 -21.93
CA ALA A 455 14.89 -9.40 -20.48
C ALA A 455 15.33 -7.99 -20.11
N LEU A 456 14.65 -7.40 -19.14
CA LEU A 456 15.05 -6.19 -18.44
C LEU A 456 15.96 -6.57 -17.28
N LEU A 457 17.07 -5.87 -17.10
CA LEU A 457 18.08 -6.18 -16.10
C LEU A 457 18.20 -5.10 -15.03
N SER A 458 18.88 -5.42 -13.93
CA SER A 458 19.06 -4.58 -12.75
C SER A 458 19.83 -3.26 -13.00
N ASP A 459 20.53 -3.14 -14.12
CA ASP A 459 21.13 -1.88 -14.58
C ASP A 459 20.24 -1.10 -15.55
N HIS A 460 18.96 -1.51 -15.63
CA HIS A 460 17.94 -0.98 -16.55
C HIS A 460 18.23 -1.19 -18.05
N SER A 461 19.21 -2.01 -18.39
CA SER A 461 19.43 -2.40 -19.77
C SER A 461 18.46 -3.51 -20.17
N VAL A 462 18.04 -3.48 -21.44
CA VAL A 462 17.30 -4.58 -22.06
C VAL A 462 18.27 -5.40 -22.90
N LYS A 463 18.24 -6.70 -22.75
CA LYS A 463 18.98 -7.65 -23.61
C LYS A 463 18.04 -8.61 -24.30
N CYS A 464 18.28 -8.82 -25.60
CA CYS A 464 17.48 -9.73 -26.43
C CYS A 464 18.36 -10.78 -27.11
N TRP A 465 17.77 -11.95 -27.41
CA TRP A 465 18.42 -13.07 -28.08
C TRP A 465 17.42 -13.99 -28.79
N GLY A 466 17.93 -14.94 -29.56
CA GLY A 466 17.15 -15.84 -30.43
C GLY A 466 17.15 -15.38 -31.87
N LYS A 467 16.02 -15.56 -32.54
CA LYS A 467 15.81 -15.25 -33.97
C LYS A 467 15.79 -13.75 -34.26
N ASN A 468 16.42 -13.30 -35.38
CA ASN A 468 16.51 -11.89 -35.74
C ASN A 468 16.20 -11.59 -37.21
N ASN A 469 15.53 -12.45 -37.93
CA ASN A 469 15.27 -12.28 -39.35
C ASN A 469 14.32 -11.12 -39.71
N LEU A 470 13.55 -10.60 -38.75
CA LEU A 470 12.63 -9.48 -38.89
C LEU A 470 13.06 -8.25 -38.07
N GLY A 471 14.25 -8.28 -37.47
CA GLY A 471 14.76 -7.22 -36.59
C GLY A 471 14.17 -7.25 -35.18
N GLN A 472 13.55 -8.36 -34.80
CA GLN A 472 12.83 -8.51 -33.53
C GLN A 472 13.73 -8.44 -32.27
N LEU A 473 15.04 -8.48 -32.42
CA LEU A 473 15.97 -8.28 -31.31
C LEU A 473 16.34 -6.81 -31.04
N GLY A 474 15.93 -5.87 -31.91
CA GLY A 474 16.20 -4.44 -31.72
C GLY A 474 17.69 -4.02 -31.81
N LEU A 475 18.55 -4.86 -32.40
CA LEU A 475 20.01 -4.67 -32.43
C LEU A 475 20.52 -3.77 -33.56
N GLY A 476 19.64 -3.04 -34.24
CA GLY A 476 19.99 -2.13 -35.36
C GLY A 476 20.10 -2.84 -36.73
N ASN A 477 19.83 -4.15 -36.75
CA ASN A 477 19.89 -4.92 -38.00
C ASN A 477 18.84 -6.05 -37.99
N SER A 478 18.63 -6.64 -39.15
CA SER A 478 17.96 -7.95 -39.31
C SER A 478 18.97 -8.94 -39.88
N SER A 479 18.96 -10.15 -39.35
CA SER A 479 19.89 -11.22 -39.74
C SER A 479 19.18 -12.56 -39.78
N SER A 480 19.60 -13.39 -40.75
CA SER A 480 19.18 -14.80 -40.74
C SER A 480 19.99 -15.67 -39.77
N ASN A 481 21.03 -15.13 -39.16
CA ASN A 481 21.78 -15.80 -38.12
C ASN A 481 21.17 -15.48 -36.76
N ASP A 482 20.86 -16.48 -35.99
CA ASP A 482 20.28 -16.37 -34.67
C ASP A 482 21.33 -15.89 -33.65
N VAL A 483 20.87 -15.18 -32.62
CA VAL A 483 21.73 -14.67 -31.52
C VAL A 483 21.55 -15.59 -30.33
N LEU A 484 22.59 -16.35 -30.02
CA LEU A 484 22.49 -17.47 -29.06
C LEU A 484 22.69 -17.07 -27.58
N THR A 485 23.03 -15.82 -27.33
CA THR A 485 23.29 -15.27 -25.99
C THR A 485 22.70 -13.87 -25.84
N PRO A 486 22.39 -13.38 -24.63
CA PRO A 486 21.83 -12.04 -24.41
C PRO A 486 22.70 -10.90 -24.97
N HIS A 487 22.14 -10.06 -25.85
CA HIS A 487 22.77 -8.87 -26.44
C HIS A 487 22.00 -7.61 -26.12
N THR A 488 22.70 -6.55 -25.75
CA THR A 488 22.10 -5.27 -25.33
C THR A 488 21.39 -4.55 -26.47
N VAL A 489 20.16 -4.14 -26.22
CA VAL A 489 19.37 -3.28 -27.08
C VAL A 489 19.71 -1.81 -26.79
N THR A 490 19.93 -1.01 -27.83
CA THR A 490 20.26 0.41 -27.65
C THR A 490 19.02 1.28 -27.82
N PHE A 491 18.65 1.99 -26.76
CA PHE A 491 17.58 2.98 -26.77
C PHE A 491 18.16 4.36 -27.13
N ASN A 492 17.54 5.03 -28.11
CA ASN A 492 17.93 6.38 -28.52
C ASN A 492 17.11 7.41 -27.73
N GLY A 493 17.56 7.80 -26.56
CA GLY A 493 16.83 8.76 -25.69
C GLY A 493 17.37 8.76 -24.29
N ALA A 494 16.85 9.67 -23.46
CA ALA A 494 17.20 9.77 -22.04
C ALA A 494 16.28 8.92 -21.14
N SER A 495 15.24 8.31 -21.73
CA SER A 495 14.24 7.55 -20.96
C SER A 495 14.68 6.11 -20.75
N THR A 496 14.37 5.60 -19.58
CA THR A 496 14.80 4.30 -19.05
C THR A 496 13.70 3.26 -19.20
N PRO A 497 13.99 2.03 -19.68
CA PRO A 497 13.02 0.93 -19.70
C PRO A 497 12.56 0.52 -18.30
N LEU A 498 11.24 0.34 -18.13
CA LEU A 498 10.58 -0.11 -16.89
C LEU A 498 10.12 -1.57 -17.00
N SER A 499 9.64 -1.97 -18.17
CA SER A 499 9.18 -3.32 -18.46
C SER A 499 9.42 -3.66 -19.92
N VAL A 500 9.38 -4.96 -20.24
CA VAL A 500 9.44 -5.48 -21.60
C VAL A 500 8.20 -6.31 -21.89
N HIS A 501 7.66 -6.14 -23.11
CA HIS A 501 6.47 -6.83 -23.60
C HIS A 501 6.77 -7.46 -24.93
N ALA A 502 6.18 -8.62 -25.22
CA ALA A 502 6.35 -9.33 -26.47
C ALA A 502 5.02 -9.61 -27.15
N GLY A 503 5.00 -9.34 -28.45
CA GLY A 503 4.05 -9.95 -29.35
C GLY A 503 4.67 -11.17 -30.03
N ARG A 504 4.29 -11.45 -31.27
CA ARG A 504 4.84 -12.62 -31.99
C ARG A 504 6.28 -12.43 -32.47
N ASN A 505 6.54 -11.35 -33.23
CA ASN A 505 7.85 -11.00 -33.82
C ASN A 505 8.21 -9.53 -33.54
N GLU A 506 7.63 -8.94 -32.55
CA GLU A 506 7.83 -7.59 -32.08
C GLU A 506 7.92 -7.54 -30.58
N PHE A 507 8.67 -6.57 -30.08
CA PHE A 507 8.84 -6.27 -28.67
C PHE A 507 8.66 -4.81 -28.42
N CYS A 508 8.20 -4.46 -27.24
CA CYS A 508 8.12 -3.10 -26.73
C CYS A 508 8.72 -3.03 -25.33
N ALA A 509 9.34 -1.90 -25.01
CA ALA A 509 9.68 -1.53 -23.64
C ALA A 509 8.82 -0.34 -23.24
N GLN A 510 8.14 -0.43 -22.12
CA GLN A 510 7.55 0.75 -21.48
C GLN A 510 8.67 1.57 -20.84
N LEU A 511 8.55 2.89 -20.86
CA LEU A 511 9.60 3.80 -20.44
C LEU A 511 9.15 4.65 -19.24
N ASP A 512 10.12 5.12 -18.45
CA ASP A 512 9.91 5.95 -17.25
C ASP A 512 9.17 7.27 -17.49
N ASN A 513 9.14 7.73 -18.72
CA ASN A 513 8.37 8.92 -19.11
C ASN A 513 6.89 8.61 -19.45
N GLY A 514 6.40 7.40 -19.18
CA GLY A 514 5.03 6.96 -19.46
C GLY A 514 4.74 6.67 -20.94
N SER A 515 5.77 6.62 -21.81
CA SER A 515 5.65 6.19 -23.21
C SER A 515 6.18 4.76 -23.38
N ALA A 516 6.24 4.28 -24.62
CA ALA A 516 6.93 3.03 -24.96
C ALA A 516 7.79 3.19 -26.22
N ALA A 517 8.78 2.32 -26.34
CA ALA A 517 9.57 2.16 -27.57
C ALA A 517 9.46 0.72 -28.05
N CYS A 518 9.13 0.53 -29.33
CA CYS A 518 8.88 -0.77 -29.94
C CYS A 518 9.83 -1.07 -31.10
N TRP A 519 10.08 -2.36 -31.35
CA TRP A 519 10.94 -2.85 -32.44
C TRP A 519 10.46 -4.22 -32.93
N GLY A 520 10.96 -4.63 -34.10
CA GLY A 520 10.58 -5.86 -34.78
C GLY A 520 9.56 -5.62 -35.91
N GLN A 521 8.68 -6.58 -36.13
CA GLN A 521 7.70 -6.58 -37.20
C GLN A 521 6.64 -5.49 -36.99
N ASN A 522 6.30 -4.75 -38.09
CA ASN A 522 5.24 -3.75 -38.12
C ASN A 522 4.41 -3.83 -39.42
N ALA A 523 4.31 -5.04 -40.00
CA ALA A 523 3.69 -5.20 -41.33
C ALA A 523 2.18 -4.84 -41.37
N ASP A 524 1.50 -4.89 -40.24
CA ASP A 524 0.09 -4.54 -40.08
C ASP A 524 -0.10 -3.14 -39.44
N GLY A 525 0.99 -2.39 -39.21
CA GLY A 525 0.94 -1.05 -38.62
C GLY A 525 0.68 -1.08 -37.12
N GLN A 526 0.97 -2.19 -36.43
CA GLN A 526 0.68 -2.44 -35.03
C GLN A 526 1.36 -1.43 -34.07
N PHE A 527 2.40 -0.74 -34.51
CA PHE A 527 3.03 0.32 -33.71
C PHE A 527 2.29 1.68 -33.74
N GLY A 528 1.20 1.79 -34.52
CA GLY A 528 0.41 3.01 -34.58
C GLY A 528 1.13 4.24 -35.18
N LEU A 529 2.23 4.03 -35.92
CA LEU A 529 3.12 5.08 -36.46
C LEU A 529 2.64 5.69 -37.77
N GLY A 530 1.46 5.30 -38.27
CA GLY A 530 0.94 5.73 -39.56
C GLY A 530 1.59 5.02 -40.77
N ASN A 531 2.39 3.99 -40.55
CA ASN A 531 3.07 3.22 -41.59
C ASN A 531 3.22 1.73 -41.17
N THR A 532 3.69 0.90 -42.12
CA THR A 532 3.88 -0.55 -41.94
C THR A 532 5.37 -0.95 -41.97
N THR A 533 6.28 -0.02 -41.72
CA THR A 533 7.72 -0.28 -41.79
C THR A 533 8.19 -0.97 -40.50
N SER A 534 8.72 -2.20 -40.60
CA SER A 534 9.35 -2.91 -39.47
C SER A 534 10.58 -2.15 -38.97
N GLN A 535 10.82 -2.24 -37.68
CA GLN A 535 11.86 -1.49 -36.97
C GLN A 535 12.95 -2.42 -36.47
N THR A 536 14.20 -2.19 -36.85
CA THR A 536 15.34 -2.98 -36.37
C THR A 536 15.97 -2.42 -35.09
N SER A 537 15.51 -1.27 -34.65
CA SER A 537 15.89 -0.60 -33.39
C SER A 537 14.65 -0.05 -32.69
N PRO A 538 14.68 0.16 -31.39
CA PRO A 538 13.58 0.77 -30.66
C PRO A 538 13.18 2.13 -31.24
N ILE A 539 11.88 2.29 -31.54
CA ILE A 539 11.26 3.54 -31.96
C ILE A 539 10.16 3.95 -30.96
N ALA A 540 10.17 5.20 -30.54
CA ALA A 540 9.17 5.70 -29.61
C ALA A 540 7.77 5.71 -30.26
N LEU A 541 6.76 5.24 -29.51
CA LEU A 541 5.37 5.31 -29.92
C LEU A 541 4.83 6.74 -29.80
N THR A 542 3.94 7.11 -30.70
CA THR A 542 3.22 8.38 -30.63
C THR A 542 1.84 8.13 -30.06
N LEU A 543 1.67 8.33 -28.76
CA LEU A 543 0.40 8.17 -28.06
C LEU A 543 -0.57 9.34 -28.30
N PRO A 544 -1.87 9.18 -28.01
CA PRO A 544 -2.80 10.31 -27.97
C PRO A 544 -2.27 11.44 -27.08
N THR A 545 -2.47 12.68 -27.49
CA THR A 545 -1.87 13.88 -26.89
C THR A 545 -2.11 13.95 -25.37
N GLY A 546 -1.04 14.08 -24.61
CA GLY A 546 -1.05 14.23 -23.15
C GLY A 546 -1.42 12.98 -22.38
N ARG A 547 -1.26 11.80 -22.98
CA ARG A 547 -1.55 10.50 -22.35
C ARG A 547 -0.29 9.68 -22.13
N THR A 548 -0.32 8.86 -21.09
CA THR A 548 0.70 7.88 -20.75
C THR A 548 0.11 6.48 -20.73
N ILE A 549 0.97 5.47 -20.68
CA ILE A 549 0.59 4.05 -20.68
C ILE A 549 0.37 3.60 -19.24
N ALA A 550 -0.80 3.02 -18.94
CA ALA A 550 -1.07 2.30 -17.72
C ALA A 550 -0.79 0.79 -17.88
N SER A 551 -1.21 0.18 -18.97
CA SER A 551 -0.87 -1.22 -19.31
C SER A 551 -0.77 -1.40 -20.83
N MET A 552 -0.05 -2.43 -21.26
CA MET A 552 0.13 -2.75 -22.69
C MET A 552 0.05 -4.27 -22.88
N SER A 553 -0.74 -4.71 -23.84
CA SER A 553 -0.75 -6.10 -24.30
C SER A 553 -0.52 -6.18 -25.79
N MET A 554 0.20 -7.21 -26.22
CA MET A 554 0.63 -7.40 -27.59
C MET A 554 0.18 -8.76 -28.09
N ALA A 555 -0.48 -8.78 -29.24
CA ALA A 555 -0.84 -10.00 -29.96
C ALA A 555 -0.02 -10.12 -31.24
N LYS A 556 -0.36 -11.07 -32.07
CA LYS A 556 0.38 -11.40 -33.29
C LYS A 556 0.57 -10.22 -34.26
N ASP A 557 -0.49 -9.47 -34.54
CA ASP A 557 -0.51 -8.46 -35.61
C ASP A 557 -1.20 -7.17 -35.15
N PHE A 558 -1.48 -6.99 -33.85
CA PHE A 558 -2.04 -5.76 -33.26
C PHE A 558 -1.62 -5.59 -31.81
N ILE A 559 -1.66 -4.35 -31.35
CA ILE A 559 -1.31 -3.95 -29.97
C ILE A 559 -2.45 -3.12 -29.42
N CYS A 560 -2.79 -3.34 -28.15
CA CYS A 560 -3.68 -2.48 -27.39
C CYS A 560 -2.98 -1.94 -26.14
N ILE A 561 -3.35 -0.73 -25.78
CA ILE A 561 -2.80 0.01 -24.65
C ILE A 561 -3.95 0.55 -23.80
N THR A 562 -3.92 0.32 -22.51
CA THR A 562 -4.74 1.07 -21.56
C THR A 562 -3.99 2.35 -21.21
N LEU A 563 -4.64 3.47 -21.39
CA LEU A 563 -4.08 4.79 -21.10
C LEU A 563 -4.30 5.16 -19.63
N ASP A 564 -3.56 6.12 -19.13
CA ASP A 564 -3.63 6.68 -17.77
C ASP A 564 -5.04 7.11 -17.30
N ASN A 565 -5.96 7.31 -18.23
CA ASN A 565 -7.37 7.62 -17.92
C ASN A 565 -8.30 6.41 -18.05
N GLY A 566 -7.75 5.20 -18.17
CA GLY A 566 -8.52 3.97 -18.33
C GLY A 566 -9.19 3.77 -19.68
N SER A 567 -8.94 4.62 -20.68
CA SER A 567 -9.36 4.39 -22.06
C SER A 567 -8.43 3.39 -22.75
N VAL A 568 -8.98 2.49 -23.55
CA VAL A 568 -8.19 1.54 -24.33
C VAL A 568 -8.05 2.03 -25.77
N VAL A 569 -6.82 2.00 -26.28
CA VAL A 569 -6.49 2.29 -27.68
C VAL A 569 -5.78 1.12 -28.33
N CYS A 570 -6.12 0.81 -29.59
CA CYS A 570 -5.53 -0.30 -30.33
C CYS A 570 -5.05 0.16 -31.72
N ALA A 571 -4.02 -0.51 -32.25
CA ALA A 571 -3.52 -0.32 -33.62
C ALA A 571 -3.06 -1.66 -34.20
N GLY A 572 -3.08 -1.80 -35.54
CA GLY A 572 -2.67 -2.99 -36.26
C GLY A 572 -3.80 -3.62 -37.06
N ARG A 573 -3.73 -4.94 -37.25
CA ARG A 573 -4.68 -5.72 -38.04
C ARG A 573 -6.11 -5.60 -37.47
N ASN A 574 -7.12 -5.48 -38.38
CA ASN A 574 -8.53 -5.33 -38.01
C ASN A 574 -9.48 -6.12 -38.91
N THR A 575 -9.05 -7.26 -39.44
CA THR A 575 -9.88 -8.10 -40.33
C THR A 575 -10.99 -8.84 -39.57
N GLU A 576 -10.87 -8.97 -38.26
CA GLU A 576 -11.77 -9.71 -37.35
C GLU A 576 -12.30 -8.84 -36.20
N PHE A 577 -12.42 -7.50 -36.42
CA PHE A 577 -12.86 -6.52 -35.41
C PHE A 577 -11.96 -6.37 -34.17
N GLN A 578 -10.72 -6.86 -34.21
CA GLN A 578 -9.82 -6.89 -33.06
C GLN A 578 -9.40 -5.49 -32.55
N ILE A 579 -9.61 -4.43 -33.31
CA ILE A 579 -9.37 -3.03 -32.88
C ILE A 579 -10.53 -2.45 -32.08
N GLY A 580 -11.69 -3.15 -32.00
CA GLY A 580 -12.82 -2.71 -31.17
C GLY A 580 -13.56 -1.48 -31.68
N GLN A 581 -13.51 -1.19 -32.97
CA GLN A 581 -14.21 -0.04 -33.62
C GLN A 581 -15.60 -0.39 -34.16
N GLY A 582 -16.04 -1.64 -34.05
CA GLY A 582 -17.29 -2.10 -34.66
C GLY A 582 -17.25 -2.16 -36.19
N THR A 583 -16.12 -1.94 -36.80
CA THR A 583 -15.90 -1.99 -38.27
C THR A 583 -14.65 -2.82 -38.56
N ILE A 584 -14.64 -3.47 -39.72
CA ILE A 584 -13.47 -4.17 -40.22
C ILE A 584 -12.70 -3.30 -41.22
N SER A 585 -11.39 -3.42 -41.18
CA SER A 585 -10.45 -2.88 -42.15
C SER A 585 -9.29 -3.87 -42.31
N ALA A 586 -8.41 -3.67 -43.32
CA ALA A 586 -7.20 -4.51 -43.38
C ALA A 586 -6.30 -4.30 -42.18
N ALA A 587 -6.11 -3.04 -41.80
CA ALA A 587 -5.36 -2.62 -40.62
C ALA A 587 -5.70 -1.18 -40.24
N GLU A 588 -5.47 -0.81 -38.97
CA GLU A 588 -5.49 0.56 -38.47
C GLU A 588 -4.05 0.97 -38.16
N LEU A 589 -3.52 1.90 -38.95
CA LEU A 589 -2.11 2.31 -38.83
C LEU A 589 -1.86 3.36 -37.74
N SER A 590 -2.91 3.85 -37.09
CA SER A 590 -2.86 4.80 -35.99
C SER A 590 -3.77 4.34 -34.86
N TRP A 591 -3.46 4.76 -33.64
CA TRP A 591 -4.23 4.43 -32.46
C TRP A 591 -5.71 4.77 -32.57
N LYS A 592 -6.57 3.82 -32.30
CA LYS A 592 -8.03 3.95 -32.28
C LYS A 592 -8.58 3.59 -30.90
N TYR A 593 -9.44 4.43 -30.36
CA TYR A 593 -10.12 4.11 -29.10
C TYR A 593 -11.08 2.94 -29.28
N VAL A 594 -11.04 1.97 -28.37
CA VAL A 594 -12.07 0.92 -28.27
C VAL A 594 -13.40 1.59 -27.87
N ILE A 595 -14.48 1.28 -28.58
CA ILE A 595 -15.79 1.87 -28.34
C ILE A 595 -16.72 0.89 -27.66
N GLY A 596 -17.67 1.39 -26.84
CA GLY A 596 -18.67 0.58 -26.16
C GLY A 596 -18.18 -0.07 -24.86
N LEU A 597 -17.04 0.34 -24.29
CA LEU A 597 -16.70 0.04 -22.92
C LEU A 597 -17.55 0.91 -22.00
N ASP A 598 -18.35 0.28 -21.14
CA ASP A 598 -19.27 0.97 -20.24
C ASP A 598 -18.55 1.57 -19.02
N MET A 599 -17.31 1.13 -18.77
CA MET A 599 -16.45 1.53 -17.66
C MET A 599 -15.00 1.69 -18.12
N ILE A 600 -14.19 2.35 -17.31
CA ILE A 600 -12.74 2.45 -17.51
C ILE A 600 -12.08 1.08 -17.34
N ALA A 601 -11.05 0.83 -18.13
CA ALA A 601 -10.27 -0.38 -18.03
C ALA A 601 -9.11 -0.22 -17.03
N HIS A 602 -8.87 -1.26 -16.25
CA HIS A 602 -7.67 -1.42 -15.45
C HIS A 602 -6.51 -1.89 -16.34
N SER A 603 -6.74 -2.94 -17.11
CA SER A 603 -5.77 -3.48 -18.07
C SER A 603 -6.48 -4.00 -19.33
N VAL A 604 -5.69 -4.34 -20.33
CA VAL A 604 -6.15 -4.98 -21.56
C VAL A 604 -5.30 -6.21 -21.83
N GLU A 605 -5.97 -7.33 -22.19
CA GLU A 605 -5.32 -8.55 -22.60
C GLU A 605 -5.74 -8.97 -24.00
N LEU A 606 -4.80 -9.52 -24.77
CA LEU A 606 -4.99 -9.85 -26.17
C LEU A 606 -4.77 -11.34 -26.45
N GLY A 607 -5.73 -11.91 -27.16
CA GLY A 607 -5.53 -13.13 -27.91
C GLY A 607 -5.21 -12.85 -29.39
N GLN A 608 -5.19 -13.88 -30.25
CA GLN A 608 -4.78 -13.67 -31.65
C GLN A 608 -5.69 -12.68 -32.41
N ASP A 609 -6.99 -12.80 -32.28
CA ASP A 609 -8.00 -12.01 -33.01
C ASP A 609 -9.07 -11.47 -32.04
N VAL A 610 -8.77 -11.41 -30.76
CA VAL A 610 -9.66 -10.98 -29.66
C VAL A 610 -8.91 -10.07 -28.71
N GLY A 611 -9.58 -9.03 -28.23
CA GLY A 611 -9.14 -8.21 -27.13
C GLY A 611 -10.17 -8.25 -25.99
N CYS A 612 -9.69 -8.24 -24.76
CA CYS A 612 -10.53 -8.14 -23.58
C CYS A 612 -9.97 -7.08 -22.64
N ALA A 613 -10.82 -6.20 -22.16
CA ALA A 613 -10.49 -5.25 -21.11
C ALA A 613 -10.89 -5.83 -19.76
N HIS A 614 -9.98 -5.79 -18.81
CA HIS A 614 -10.26 -5.99 -17.42
C HIS A 614 -10.73 -4.65 -16.85
N LEU A 615 -11.99 -4.57 -16.45
CA LEU A 615 -12.59 -3.33 -16.00
C LEU A 615 -12.39 -3.14 -14.50
N VAL A 616 -12.39 -1.90 -14.04
CA VAL A 616 -12.18 -1.55 -12.63
C VAL A 616 -13.17 -2.17 -11.64
N ASN A 617 -14.31 -2.68 -12.12
CA ASN A 617 -15.26 -3.43 -11.30
C ASN A 617 -15.01 -4.94 -11.30
N GLY A 618 -13.89 -5.40 -11.85
CA GLY A 618 -13.54 -6.80 -11.99
C GLY A 618 -14.31 -7.56 -13.07
N SER A 619 -15.09 -6.87 -13.92
CA SER A 619 -15.70 -7.48 -15.10
C SER A 619 -14.69 -7.57 -16.25
N MET A 620 -14.82 -8.59 -17.06
CA MET A 620 -14.04 -8.75 -18.28
C MET A 620 -14.93 -8.46 -19.50
N ALA A 621 -14.57 -7.43 -20.27
CA ALA A 621 -15.33 -6.99 -21.44
C ALA A 621 -14.55 -7.26 -22.73
N CYS A 622 -15.07 -8.05 -23.66
CA CYS A 622 -14.35 -8.57 -24.83
C CYS A 622 -14.94 -8.08 -26.16
N TRP A 623 -14.06 -8.06 -27.19
CA TRP A 623 -14.37 -7.74 -28.59
C TRP A 623 -13.49 -8.54 -29.55
N GLY A 624 -13.85 -8.60 -30.83
CA GLY A 624 -13.12 -9.32 -31.87
C GLY A 624 -13.77 -10.65 -32.23
N GLU A 625 -12.97 -11.67 -32.57
CA GLU A 625 -13.46 -12.97 -33.06
C GLU A 625 -13.59 -14.00 -31.93
N ASP A 626 -14.80 -14.51 -31.67
CA ASP A 626 -15.10 -15.49 -30.61
C ASP A 626 -15.27 -16.93 -31.13
N VAL A 627 -14.40 -17.40 -31.97
CA VAL A 627 -14.48 -18.75 -32.56
C VAL A 627 -14.38 -19.89 -31.53
N TRP A 628 -13.69 -19.65 -30.42
CA TRP A 628 -13.41 -20.67 -29.40
C TRP A 628 -14.17 -20.47 -28.09
N GLY A 629 -15.09 -19.50 -28.03
CA GLY A 629 -15.80 -19.16 -26.81
C GLY A 629 -14.95 -18.36 -25.82
N LEU A 630 -14.03 -17.54 -26.32
CA LEU A 630 -13.10 -16.74 -25.50
C LEU A 630 -13.80 -15.65 -24.72
N PHE A 631 -15.00 -15.23 -25.13
CA PHE A 631 -15.81 -14.28 -24.37
C PHE A 631 -16.35 -14.85 -23.04
N GLY A 632 -16.34 -16.18 -22.87
CA GLY A 632 -16.75 -16.80 -21.60
C GLY A 632 -18.21 -16.61 -21.23
N ASN A 633 -19.11 -16.37 -22.20
CA ASN A 633 -20.52 -16.01 -21.97
C ASN A 633 -21.52 -17.06 -22.49
N SER A 634 -21.07 -18.31 -22.64
CA SER A 634 -21.86 -19.43 -23.18
C SER A 634 -22.26 -19.36 -24.65
N THR A 635 -21.74 -18.43 -25.42
CA THR A 635 -21.94 -18.41 -26.86
C THR A 635 -21.28 -19.63 -27.49
N THR A 636 -22.08 -20.43 -28.18
CA THR A 636 -21.63 -21.76 -28.74
C THR A 636 -21.30 -21.70 -30.23
N SER A 637 -21.17 -20.52 -30.80
CA SER A 637 -21.02 -20.34 -32.22
C SER A 637 -19.54 -20.32 -32.63
N TYR A 638 -19.11 -21.29 -33.40
CA TYR A 638 -17.81 -21.34 -34.07
C TYR A 638 -17.63 -20.25 -35.16
N THR A 639 -18.61 -19.35 -35.32
CA THR A 639 -18.64 -18.36 -36.41
C THR A 639 -19.08 -16.98 -35.99
N LEU A 640 -19.15 -16.71 -34.66
CA LEU A 640 -19.54 -15.41 -34.18
C LEU A 640 -18.37 -14.42 -34.30
N ARG A 641 -18.35 -13.75 -35.43
CA ARG A 641 -17.65 -12.47 -35.60
C ARG A 641 -18.58 -11.39 -35.05
N VAL A 642 -18.41 -11.06 -33.81
CA VAL A 642 -19.22 -10.00 -33.20
C VAL A 642 -18.60 -8.67 -33.60
N ALA A 643 -19.23 -8.02 -34.55
CA ALA A 643 -19.09 -6.58 -34.76
C ALA A 643 -19.71 -5.88 -33.54
N SER A 644 -19.05 -5.97 -32.41
CA SER A 644 -19.66 -5.49 -31.20
C SER A 644 -19.13 -4.09 -30.93
N THR A 645 -20.04 -3.15 -31.15
CA THR A 645 -20.07 -1.90 -30.38
C THR A 645 -20.61 -2.14 -28.97
N ALA A 646 -21.06 -3.37 -28.69
CA ALA A 646 -21.51 -3.82 -27.39
C ALA A 646 -20.45 -4.79 -26.85
N THR A 647 -19.84 -4.44 -25.76
CA THR A 647 -18.94 -5.26 -24.98
C THR A 647 -19.66 -6.54 -24.55
N GLN A 648 -19.01 -7.69 -24.79
CA GLN A 648 -19.49 -8.97 -24.33
C GLN A 648 -18.80 -9.27 -23.02
N TYR A 649 -19.57 -9.54 -21.96
CA TYR A 649 -19.05 -9.79 -20.64
C TYR A 649 -18.87 -11.29 -20.37
N ALA A 650 -17.73 -11.68 -19.81
CA ALA A 650 -17.54 -13.03 -19.31
C ALA A 650 -18.44 -13.31 -18.09
N ASN A 651 -18.90 -14.54 -17.98
CA ASN A 651 -19.75 -14.96 -16.87
C ASN A 651 -18.94 -15.83 -15.90
N PHE A 652 -18.45 -15.23 -14.84
CA PHE A 652 -17.67 -15.92 -13.79
C PHE A 652 -18.55 -16.61 -12.72
N GLY A 653 -19.89 -16.55 -12.86
CA GLY A 653 -20.84 -17.07 -11.88
C GLY A 653 -21.41 -16.00 -10.95
N ASN A 654 -22.26 -16.41 -10.03
CA ASN A 654 -23.04 -15.51 -9.19
C ASN A 654 -22.15 -14.60 -8.32
N GLY A 655 -22.07 -13.32 -8.68
CA GLY A 655 -21.41 -12.28 -7.89
C GLY A 655 -19.89 -12.36 -7.89
N ARG A 656 -19.28 -13.16 -8.79
CA ARG A 656 -17.82 -13.26 -8.92
C ARG A 656 -17.28 -12.26 -9.93
N THR A 657 -16.07 -11.79 -9.67
CA THR A 657 -15.30 -10.89 -10.52
C THR A 657 -13.93 -11.47 -10.78
N ALA A 658 -13.29 -11.03 -11.86
CA ALA A 658 -11.89 -11.36 -12.11
C ALA A 658 -11.00 -10.39 -11.31
N ALA A 659 -10.00 -10.92 -10.65
CA ALA A 659 -8.91 -10.15 -10.08
C ALA A 659 -7.78 -9.97 -11.11
N SER A 660 -7.59 -10.95 -12.01
CA SER A 660 -6.66 -10.89 -13.14
C SER A 660 -7.15 -11.77 -14.28
N ILE A 661 -6.76 -11.42 -15.51
CA ILE A 661 -7.09 -12.19 -16.72
C ILE A 661 -5.83 -12.44 -17.56
N SER A 662 -5.77 -13.57 -18.21
CA SER A 662 -4.76 -13.85 -19.25
C SER A 662 -5.44 -14.49 -20.45
N LEU A 663 -5.19 -13.93 -21.62
CA LEU A 663 -5.75 -14.38 -22.88
C LEU A 663 -4.70 -14.93 -23.82
N ASN A 664 -5.13 -15.89 -24.61
CA ASN A 664 -4.35 -16.47 -25.67
C ASN A 664 -5.18 -16.62 -26.95
N TYR A 665 -4.51 -17.16 -27.96
CA TYR A 665 -5.11 -17.46 -29.25
C TYR A 665 -6.42 -18.25 -29.16
N ARG A 666 -6.55 -19.18 -28.19
CA ARG A 666 -7.68 -20.13 -28.18
C ARG A 666 -8.22 -20.50 -26.83
N HIS A 667 -7.65 -20.03 -25.77
CA HIS A 667 -8.17 -20.20 -24.42
C HIS A 667 -7.86 -18.97 -23.58
N ALA A 668 -8.61 -18.83 -22.53
CA ALA A 668 -8.47 -17.75 -21.57
C ALA A 668 -8.52 -18.32 -20.17
N CYS A 669 -7.84 -17.69 -19.27
CA CYS A 669 -7.93 -17.97 -17.83
C CYS A 669 -8.12 -16.67 -17.05
N ALA A 670 -8.71 -16.78 -15.87
CA ALA A 670 -8.85 -15.68 -14.92
C ALA A 670 -8.65 -16.21 -13.50
N VAL A 671 -8.01 -15.43 -12.67
CA VAL A 671 -8.07 -15.59 -11.22
C VAL A 671 -9.25 -14.76 -10.72
N LEU A 672 -10.11 -15.38 -9.94
CA LEU A 672 -11.30 -14.72 -9.40
C LEU A 672 -10.99 -14.01 -8.08
N ASP A 673 -11.89 -13.17 -7.66
CA ASP A 673 -11.90 -12.43 -6.39
C ASP A 673 -11.75 -13.29 -5.13
N ASN A 674 -11.98 -14.60 -5.23
CA ASN A 674 -11.78 -15.58 -4.16
C ASN A 674 -10.50 -16.43 -4.30
N GLY A 675 -9.63 -16.09 -5.25
CA GLY A 675 -8.39 -16.82 -5.53
C GLY A 675 -8.54 -18.08 -6.39
N ASP A 676 -9.76 -18.44 -6.83
CA ASP A 676 -9.95 -19.57 -7.72
C ASP A 676 -9.43 -19.27 -9.13
N LEU A 677 -8.64 -20.17 -9.69
CA LEU A 677 -8.29 -20.12 -11.11
C LEU A 677 -9.42 -20.73 -11.95
N THR A 678 -9.90 -19.97 -12.92
CA THR A 678 -10.87 -20.47 -13.93
C THR A 678 -10.29 -20.38 -15.31
N CYS A 679 -10.54 -21.41 -16.14
CA CYS A 679 -10.10 -21.42 -17.54
C CYS A 679 -11.23 -21.84 -18.47
N TRP A 680 -11.21 -21.33 -19.73
CA TRP A 680 -12.19 -21.67 -20.76
C TRP A 680 -11.60 -21.49 -22.15
N GLY A 681 -12.35 -21.86 -23.18
CA GLY A 681 -11.91 -21.87 -24.57
C GLY A 681 -11.55 -23.27 -25.05
N ARG A 682 -10.63 -23.37 -26.00
CA ARG A 682 -10.18 -24.63 -26.59
C ARG A 682 -9.37 -25.47 -25.59
N ASN A 683 -9.59 -26.81 -25.60
CA ASN A 683 -8.94 -27.72 -24.65
C ASN A 683 -8.32 -29.01 -25.27
N HIS A 684 -8.06 -29.04 -26.57
CA HIS A 684 -7.60 -30.28 -27.26
C HIS A 684 -6.18 -30.74 -26.83
N LYS A 685 -5.42 -29.90 -26.17
CA LYS A 685 -4.12 -30.18 -25.57
C LYS A 685 -4.13 -30.16 -24.05
N ALA A 686 -5.36 -30.17 -23.47
CA ALA A 686 -5.58 -30.05 -22.02
C ALA A 686 -5.10 -28.73 -21.37
N GLN A 687 -5.01 -27.68 -22.18
CA GLN A 687 -4.54 -26.34 -21.71
C GLN A 687 -5.45 -25.70 -20.68
N LEU A 688 -6.65 -26.22 -20.44
CA LEU A 688 -7.53 -25.72 -19.36
C LEU A 688 -7.24 -26.38 -18.00
N GLY A 689 -6.42 -27.44 -17.93
CA GLY A 689 -6.07 -28.08 -16.65
C GLY A 689 -7.19 -28.87 -15.96
N LEU A 690 -8.26 -29.21 -16.68
CA LEU A 690 -9.49 -29.79 -16.12
C LEU A 690 -9.50 -31.32 -15.99
N GLY A 691 -8.36 -32.00 -16.19
CA GLY A 691 -8.28 -33.46 -16.21
C GLY A 691 -8.94 -34.11 -17.45
N ASN A 692 -9.21 -33.34 -18.49
CA ASN A 692 -9.81 -33.77 -19.72
C ASN A 692 -9.44 -32.85 -20.90
N ILE A 693 -9.93 -33.16 -22.10
CA ILE A 693 -9.67 -32.37 -23.31
C ILE A 693 -10.93 -31.72 -23.90
N THR A 694 -11.99 -31.62 -23.11
CA THR A 694 -13.27 -31.03 -23.55
C THR A 694 -13.18 -29.50 -23.54
N GLN A 695 -13.53 -28.89 -24.67
CA GLN A 695 -13.63 -27.44 -24.81
C GLN A 695 -14.71 -26.88 -23.86
N GLN A 696 -14.47 -25.72 -23.29
CA GLN A 696 -15.39 -24.98 -22.41
C GLN A 696 -15.72 -23.63 -23.03
N PHE A 697 -16.98 -23.25 -23.02
CA PHE A 697 -17.46 -21.95 -23.53
C PHE A 697 -17.79 -20.94 -22.40
N MET A 698 -17.57 -21.38 -21.18
CA MET A 698 -17.72 -20.58 -19.95
C MET A 698 -16.53 -20.87 -19.03
N PRO A 699 -16.16 -19.92 -18.18
CA PRO A 699 -15.17 -20.14 -17.12
C PRO A 699 -15.50 -21.38 -16.27
N VAL A 700 -14.54 -22.28 -16.12
CA VAL A 700 -14.63 -23.50 -15.28
C VAL A 700 -13.44 -23.50 -14.32
N VAL A 701 -13.72 -23.70 -13.04
CA VAL A 701 -12.68 -23.76 -12.01
C VAL A 701 -11.72 -24.91 -12.27
N VAL A 702 -10.42 -24.62 -12.25
CA VAL A 702 -9.35 -25.61 -12.36
C VAL A 702 -9.20 -26.30 -11.00
N SER A 703 -9.61 -27.56 -10.93
CA SER A 703 -9.49 -28.34 -9.70
C SER A 703 -8.03 -28.65 -9.36
N ASN A 704 -7.69 -28.68 -8.07
CA ASN A 704 -6.36 -28.88 -7.51
C ASN A 704 -5.39 -27.68 -7.69
N VAL A 705 -5.89 -26.52 -8.02
CA VAL A 705 -5.18 -25.26 -7.85
C VAL A 705 -5.71 -24.68 -6.54
N SER A 706 -4.92 -24.77 -5.48
CA SER A 706 -5.22 -24.09 -4.22
C SER A 706 -4.52 -22.74 -4.27
N SER A 707 -5.25 -21.67 -4.11
CA SER A 707 -4.80 -20.28 -4.04
C SER A 707 -3.61 -19.91 -4.95
N ILE A 708 -3.87 -19.14 -5.97
CA ILE A 708 -2.83 -18.49 -6.78
C ILE A 708 -2.16 -17.43 -5.91
N ARG A 709 -0.82 -17.35 -5.97
CA ARG A 709 -0.05 -16.34 -5.27
C ARG A 709 -0.58 -14.96 -5.61
N GLN A 710 -0.81 -14.20 -4.56
CA GLN A 710 -1.11 -12.79 -4.61
C GLN A 710 0.18 -12.02 -4.36
N VAL A 711 0.61 -11.13 -5.24
CA VAL A 711 1.70 -10.20 -4.95
C VAL A 711 1.14 -9.14 -4.00
N GLN A 712 1.71 -9.07 -2.81
CA GLN A 712 1.32 -8.06 -1.84
C GLN A 712 2.01 -6.73 -2.15
N ILE A 713 1.38 -5.61 -1.81
CA ILE A 713 1.97 -4.27 -2.04
C ILE A 713 3.38 -4.18 -1.48
N HIS A 714 3.63 -4.72 -0.30
CA HIS A 714 4.96 -4.68 0.32
C HIS A 714 6.04 -5.40 -0.49
N GLU A 715 5.70 -6.37 -1.35
CA GLU A 715 6.64 -7.06 -2.24
C GLU A 715 7.04 -6.19 -3.45
N MET A 716 6.29 -5.15 -3.74
CA MET A 716 6.56 -4.18 -4.80
C MET A 716 7.29 -2.92 -4.30
N LEU A 717 7.69 -2.90 -3.03
CA LEU A 717 8.44 -1.81 -2.42
C LEU A 717 9.92 -2.21 -2.28
N GLU A 718 10.83 -1.24 -2.27
CA GLU A 718 12.29 -1.48 -2.26
C GLU A 718 12.76 -2.24 -1.01
N ASP A 719 12.47 -1.73 0.18
CA ASP A 719 12.81 -2.38 1.46
C ASP A 719 11.88 -1.89 2.58
N PRO A 720 10.63 -2.32 2.59
CA PRO A 720 9.65 -1.84 3.57
C PRO A 720 10.01 -2.24 5.01
N ALA A 721 10.81 -3.26 5.20
CA ALA A 721 11.30 -3.67 6.52
C ALA A 721 12.29 -2.65 7.12
N ASN A 722 12.98 -1.88 6.29
CA ASN A 722 13.85 -0.78 6.69
C ASN A 722 13.26 0.59 6.32
N ALA A 723 11.93 0.68 6.21
CA ALA A 723 11.18 1.91 5.93
C ALA A 723 11.51 2.57 4.56
N ASP A 724 11.98 1.79 3.59
CA ASP A 724 12.05 2.23 2.21
C ASP A 724 10.80 1.79 1.45
N PHE A 725 9.81 2.68 1.39
CA PHE A 725 8.51 2.43 0.77
C PHE A 725 8.44 2.90 -0.68
N ARG A 726 9.58 3.18 -1.30
CA ARG A 726 9.61 3.50 -2.73
C ARG A 726 9.19 2.28 -3.54
N PRO A 727 8.39 2.46 -4.60
CA PRO A 727 8.10 1.37 -5.52
C PRO A 727 9.36 0.79 -6.12
N THR A 728 9.51 -0.52 -6.10
CA THR A 728 10.62 -1.21 -6.78
C THR A 728 10.62 -0.80 -8.24
N TRP A 729 11.79 -0.49 -8.76
CA TRP A 729 11.93 -0.06 -10.16
C TRP A 729 11.34 -1.06 -11.14
N GLY A 730 10.50 -0.58 -12.05
CA GLY A 730 9.82 -1.43 -13.02
C GLY A 730 8.59 -2.16 -12.50
N SER A 731 8.30 -2.10 -11.18
CA SER A 731 7.07 -2.67 -10.65
C SER A 731 5.82 -1.98 -11.21
N PRO A 732 4.64 -2.60 -11.16
CA PRO A 732 3.39 -1.96 -11.54
C PRO A 732 3.14 -0.65 -10.78
N LEU A 733 3.50 -0.56 -9.50
CA LEU A 733 3.39 0.67 -8.72
C LEU A 733 4.25 1.80 -9.29
N HIS A 734 5.51 1.48 -9.63
CA HIS A 734 6.42 2.46 -10.26
C HIS A 734 5.90 2.92 -11.62
N GLN A 735 5.42 2.00 -12.47
CA GLN A 735 4.88 2.31 -13.80
C GLN A 735 3.65 3.22 -13.75
N LEU A 736 2.79 3.05 -12.74
CA LEU A 736 1.56 3.83 -12.57
C LEU A 736 1.79 5.13 -11.81
N GLY A 737 2.97 5.36 -11.24
CA GLY A 737 3.23 6.45 -10.31
C GLY A 737 2.26 6.37 -9.12
N ALA A 738 2.03 5.14 -8.60
CA ALA A 738 1.13 4.88 -7.48
C ALA A 738 1.91 4.73 -6.18
N GLY A 739 1.28 5.09 -5.08
CA GLY A 739 1.87 5.01 -3.75
C GLY A 739 2.31 6.35 -3.19
N ALA A 740 2.86 6.31 -1.98
CA ALA A 740 3.20 7.49 -1.20
C ALA A 740 4.45 8.23 -1.71
N TYR A 741 5.25 7.60 -2.56
CA TYR A 741 6.48 8.17 -3.08
C TYR A 741 6.37 8.41 -4.58
N ASP A 742 6.92 9.53 -5.06
CA ASP A 742 7.01 9.79 -6.48
C ASP A 742 8.11 8.92 -7.10
N ALA A 743 7.82 8.39 -8.29
CA ALA A 743 8.79 7.64 -9.05
C ALA A 743 9.94 8.58 -9.46
N GLY A 744 11.11 8.39 -8.86
CA GLY A 744 12.30 9.18 -9.15
C GLY A 744 12.81 10.07 -8.03
N ASP A 745 12.16 10.07 -6.86
CA ASP A 745 12.70 10.71 -5.67
C ASP A 745 14.02 10.03 -5.27
N ALA A 746 15.10 10.82 -5.31
CA ALA A 746 16.44 10.34 -4.98
C ALA A 746 16.56 9.96 -3.50
N ASP A 747 15.78 10.65 -2.65
CA ASP A 747 15.76 10.41 -1.21
C ASP A 747 14.32 10.24 -0.73
N PRO A 748 13.96 9.13 -0.06
CA PRO A 748 12.65 8.97 0.55
C PRO A 748 12.47 10.04 1.65
N TRP A 749 11.29 10.69 1.66
CA TRP A 749 10.91 11.51 2.81
C TRP A 749 10.72 10.61 4.04
N THR A 750 10.98 11.16 5.22
CA THR A 750 10.78 10.45 6.49
C THR A 750 9.68 11.12 7.30
N ALA A 751 8.88 10.31 7.99
CA ALA A 751 7.88 10.78 8.94
C ALA A 751 8.46 10.79 10.36
N GLY A 752 7.77 11.51 11.23
CA GLY A 752 8.15 11.61 12.63
C GLY A 752 9.17 12.71 12.90
N VAL A 753 9.67 12.74 14.11
CA VAL A 753 10.73 13.66 14.51
C VAL A 753 11.91 13.44 13.59
N SER A 754 12.55 14.51 13.09
CA SER A 754 13.67 14.42 12.14
C SER A 754 14.89 13.69 12.74
N TRP A 755 14.70 12.44 12.96
CA TRP A 755 15.69 11.48 13.36
C TRP A 755 16.03 10.69 12.13
N THR A 756 17.27 10.63 11.76
CA THR A 756 17.71 9.56 10.87
C THR A 756 17.17 8.28 11.46
N TYR A 757 16.25 7.62 10.74
CA TYR A 757 15.77 6.31 11.14
C TYR A 757 16.98 5.39 11.25
N SER A 758 17.52 5.33 12.44
CA SER A 758 18.05 4.09 12.96
C SER A 758 16.82 3.38 13.50
N PRO A 759 16.58 2.08 13.21
CA PRO A 759 15.57 1.34 13.96
C PRO A 759 15.82 1.71 15.42
N MET A 760 14.86 2.38 16.05
CA MET A 760 15.09 2.96 17.35
C MET A 760 15.69 1.86 18.22
N SER A 761 16.97 1.94 18.51
CA SER A 761 17.42 1.42 19.80
C SER A 761 16.45 2.06 20.76
N ASP A 762 15.65 1.27 21.46
CA ASP A 762 14.66 1.74 22.42
C ASP A 762 15.12 3.06 22.99
N PRO A 763 14.28 4.11 22.90
CA PRO A 763 14.72 5.45 23.25
C PRO A 763 15.47 5.35 24.55
N ILE A 764 16.70 5.90 24.64
CA ILE A 764 17.64 5.58 25.72
C ILE A 764 16.88 5.74 27.02
N SER A 765 16.42 4.62 27.57
CA SER A 765 15.76 4.59 28.85
C SER A 765 16.82 4.75 29.93
N GLY A 766 16.51 5.45 30.96
CA GLY A 766 17.44 5.64 32.07
C GLY A 766 16.87 6.59 33.10
N CYS A 767 17.61 6.76 34.16
CA CYS A 767 17.25 7.72 35.18
C CYS A 767 17.37 9.15 34.64
N MET A 768 16.27 9.86 34.51
CA MET A 768 16.21 11.26 34.07
C MET A 768 16.26 12.27 35.23
N ASP A 769 16.32 11.82 36.49
CA ASP A 769 16.39 12.72 37.63
C ASP A 769 17.84 13.14 37.89
N SER A 770 18.12 14.40 37.69
CA SER A 770 19.49 14.96 37.82
C SER A 770 20.08 14.88 39.21
N ILE A 771 19.26 14.58 40.23
CA ILE A 771 19.71 14.33 41.59
C ILE A 771 19.97 12.85 41.92
N ALA A 772 19.64 11.96 41.04
CA ALA A 772 19.92 10.54 41.16
C ALA A 772 21.41 10.24 40.94
N ILE A 773 21.91 9.20 41.63
CA ILE A 773 23.32 8.77 41.49
C ILE A 773 23.60 8.24 40.10
N ASN A 774 22.62 7.61 39.48
CA ASN A 774 22.68 7.02 38.16
C ASN A 774 22.00 7.86 37.08
N TYR A 775 21.97 9.19 37.25
CA TYR A 775 21.42 10.08 36.25
C TYR A 775 22.04 9.85 34.87
N ASN A 776 21.19 9.67 33.89
CA ASN A 776 21.60 9.52 32.48
C ASN A 776 21.12 10.73 31.68
N SER A 777 22.02 11.66 31.38
CA SER A 777 21.70 12.86 30.61
C SER A 777 21.27 12.59 29.16
N ASN A 778 21.45 11.38 28.67
CA ASN A 778 21.04 10.95 27.33
C ASN A 778 19.71 10.18 27.35
N ALA A 779 19.14 9.89 28.54
CA ALA A 779 17.83 9.27 28.60
C ALA A 779 16.76 10.26 28.15
N ILE A 780 15.91 9.82 27.26
CA ILE A 780 14.78 10.61 26.75
C ILE A 780 13.46 10.20 27.39
N PHE A 781 13.47 9.12 28.21
CA PHE A 781 12.39 8.79 29.12
C PHE A 781 12.90 8.03 30.36
N GLY A 782 12.18 8.17 31.46
CA GLY A 782 12.51 7.55 32.73
C GLY A 782 12.06 6.09 32.78
N ASP A 783 12.98 5.18 32.96
CA ASP A 783 12.75 3.72 33.05
C ASP A 783 12.55 3.21 34.49
N GLY A 784 12.42 4.12 35.46
CA GLY A 784 12.34 3.72 36.87
C GLY A 784 13.67 3.38 37.53
N SER A 785 14.77 3.42 36.78
CA SER A 785 16.09 2.99 37.26
C SER A 785 16.78 3.97 38.19
N CYS A 786 16.18 5.14 38.51
CA CYS A 786 16.81 6.14 39.37
C CYS A 786 17.18 5.59 40.73
N THR A 787 18.45 5.69 41.09
CA THR A 787 18.97 5.33 42.41
C THR A 787 19.44 6.57 43.16
N TYR A 788 19.07 6.68 44.42
CA TYR A 788 19.38 7.84 45.24
C TYR A 788 20.24 7.42 46.44
N THR A 789 20.98 8.38 46.99
CA THR A 789 21.67 8.15 48.26
C THR A 789 20.63 7.89 49.34
N THR A 790 20.69 6.72 49.98
CA THR A 790 19.82 6.42 51.10
C THR A 790 20.08 7.43 52.25
N LEU A 791 19.07 8.23 52.56
CA LEU A 791 19.08 8.99 53.79
C LEU A 791 18.81 8.01 54.95
N SER A 792 19.75 7.98 55.88
CA SER A 792 19.57 7.19 57.08
C SER A 792 18.38 7.67 57.90
N SER A 793 17.59 6.73 58.41
CA SER A 793 16.35 6.88 59.14
C SER A 793 16.45 7.86 60.29
N SER A 794 15.95 9.04 60.18
CA SER A 794 15.40 9.85 61.24
C SER A 794 14.05 10.37 60.78
N SER A 795 13.09 10.37 61.64
CA SER A 795 11.72 10.82 61.40
C SER A 795 11.73 12.21 60.72
N SER A 796 11.31 12.23 59.44
CA SER A 796 11.29 13.47 58.69
C SER A 796 9.85 13.92 58.50
N THR A 797 9.58 15.16 58.77
CA THR A 797 8.31 15.85 58.45
C THR A 797 8.46 16.48 57.08
N LEU A 798 7.69 16.06 56.13
CA LEU A 798 7.60 16.70 54.83
C LEU A 798 6.57 17.84 54.94
N SER A 799 7.03 19.07 54.84
CA SER A 799 6.16 20.25 54.73
C SER A 799 6.05 20.65 53.28
N LEU A 800 4.88 20.55 52.72
CA LEU A 800 4.59 21.04 51.36
C LEU A 800 3.97 22.43 51.47
N GLU A 801 4.68 23.45 51.01
CA GLU A 801 4.12 24.80 50.89
C GLU A 801 3.34 24.88 49.57
N MET A 802 2.04 25.08 49.66
CA MET A 802 1.17 25.34 48.52
C MET A 802 0.97 26.83 48.34
N ASN A 803 1.16 27.34 47.14
CA ASN A 803 1.09 28.75 46.85
C ASN A 803 -0.37 29.25 46.91
N THR A 804 -0.55 30.36 47.64
CA THR A 804 -1.72 31.22 47.75
C THR A 804 -3.05 30.59 48.14
N ALA A 805 -3.44 30.91 49.33
CA ALA A 805 -4.78 30.76 49.95
C ALA A 805 -5.17 29.38 50.54
N MET A 806 -4.28 28.41 50.60
CA MET A 806 -4.54 27.17 51.35
C MET A 806 -3.59 27.04 52.53
N THR A 807 -4.14 26.60 53.65
CA THR A 807 -3.36 26.30 54.86
C THR A 807 -2.33 25.20 54.56
N PRO A 808 -1.10 25.31 55.06
CA PRO A 808 -0.08 24.31 54.87
C PRO A 808 -0.49 22.97 55.46
N TYR A 809 -0.36 21.93 54.65
CA TYR A 809 -0.59 20.56 55.13
C TYR A 809 0.74 19.93 55.57
N THR A 810 0.73 19.39 56.80
CA THR A 810 1.85 18.64 57.27
C THR A 810 1.53 17.15 57.10
N LEU A 811 2.28 16.45 56.25
CA LEU A 811 2.24 15.00 56.17
C LEU A 811 3.19 14.41 57.18
N THR A 812 2.64 13.77 58.21
CA THR A 812 3.43 13.03 59.17
C THR A 812 3.32 11.55 58.88
N TYR A 813 4.42 10.92 58.55
CA TYR A 813 4.48 9.46 58.37
C TYR A 813 5.32 8.82 59.46
N SER A 814 4.93 7.60 59.85
CA SER A 814 5.54 6.89 60.98
C SER A 814 6.31 5.65 60.55
N THR A 815 6.91 5.67 59.38
CA THR A 815 7.87 4.63 58.92
C THR A 815 8.13 4.74 57.46
N PRO A 816 9.23 4.26 56.99
CA PRO A 816 9.73 4.59 55.65
C PRO A 816 8.82 4.14 54.52
N PHE A 817 8.75 4.96 53.61
CA PHE A 817 8.00 4.87 52.35
C PHE A 817 8.87 4.47 51.24
N LEU A 818 8.30 3.90 50.37
CA LEU A 818 8.93 3.41 49.28
C LEU A 818 8.13 3.31 48.16
N ALA A 819 8.54 3.63 47.12
CA ALA A 819 7.90 3.42 45.95
C ALA A 819 8.69 3.10 44.81
N ASP A 820 8.65 2.06 44.31
CA ASP A 820 9.24 1.99 43.08
C ASP A 820 8.34 1.65 41.87
N ASP A 821 7.11 1.68 42.09
CA ASP A 821 6.19 1.60 40.96
C ASP A 821 5.66 2.98 40.64
N LYS A 822 6.40 3.70 39.79
CA LYS A 822 6.03 5.01 39.31
C LYS A 822 4.68 5.00 38.57
N GLN A 823 4.30 3.90 37.96
CA GLN A 823 3.00 3.76 37.32
C GLN A 823 1.88 3.76 38.35
N THR A 824 2.09 3.08 39.49
CA THR A 824 1.09 3.08 40.56
C THR A 824 1.03 4.41 41.29
N ALA A 825 2.12 5.13 41.37
CA ALA A 825 2.15 6.48 41.97
C ALA A 825 1.43 7.51 41.08
N ALA A 826 1.55 7.40 39.80
CA ALA A 826 0.84 8.29 38.87
C ALA A 826 -0.68 8.08 38.91
N SER A 827 -1.14 6.84 39.05
CA SER A 827 -2.56 6.53 39.15
C SER A 827 -3.20 6.90 40.51
N SER A 828 -2.41 7.04 41.57
CA SER A 828 -2.90 7.41 42.90
C SER A 828 -2.78 8.91 43.22
N GLY A 829 -2.23 9.67 42.29
CA GLY A 829 -1.62 10.96 42.59
C GLY A 829 -2.49 12.19 42.57
N SER A 830 -3.79 12.14 42.67
CA SER A 830 -4.58 13.34 42.94
C SER A 830 -5.00 13.39 44.38
N VAL A 831 -4.24 14.11 45.16
CA VAL A 831 -4.75 14.59 46.45
C VAL A 831 -5.66 15.77 46.11
N GLY A 832 -6.92 15.50 45.93
CA GLY A 832 -7.92 16.58 45.86
C GLY A 832 -7.90 17.37 47.16
N ALA A 833 -7.72 18.65 47.08
CA ALA A 833 -8.04 19.54 48.19
C ALA A 833 -9.55 19.46 48.40
N GLY A 834 -9.98 18.85 49.49
CA GLY A 834 -11.37 18.89 49.95
C GLY A 834 -11.59 20.19 50.74
#